data_b124980b8b4cfe70778ec902c7243dc8
#
_entry.id   b124980b8b4cfe70778ec902c7243dc8
#
_cell.length_a   1.000
_cell.length_b   1.000
_cell.length_c   1.000
_cell.angle_alpha   90.00
_cell.angle_beta   90.00
_cell.angle_gamma   90.00
#
_symmetry.space_group_name_H-M   'P 1'
#
loop_
_entity.id
_entity.type
_entity.pdbx_description
1 polymer ?
#
loop_
_entity_poly.entity_id
_entity_poly.type
_entity_poly.pdbx_seq_one_letter_code
_entity_poly.pdbx_strand_id
1 'polypeptide(L)'
;MRRPPFPPLAALLIACATACGPGAAVGQTDAPSAGVGGFVRPGAWAPLRIGAAEDASIERAVTVEVTDGDGLTLVRTVPAANGTALIQAGRAESKIRYSSENGNAAGTLRPGEDFTVLAPDERLWAAVRLPAALSRSPEDDAGPLDRPGRPVRIAAFERAEELPHIPGALSTVRTLLIEANDWPERDDFLRRYVADGGHLIVSLSATGELPDWIPLTPGAPVPLTARTALERLAKAGSGRGTAAVINRLVPASVRPLDAAEVAAADGRVLATGDGGALVAELPIGFGRATVVAASLHEPPLSGWGGLPPFLLELTRKAPGGAGPGDRASTGEMADQVYGALEADVPAGSSPGTVGVWALALLVVVGPLDYLLVHRLLNRPALTWVTLPLWLGGATALALWGTAEADPTPRRLELLDVDVAADRVRGSAWATVPAPEAGRLTVGFRPSDRFAGGVQDARLGYAAEPGATFGGLYRGGGVGLAPGGYEIAGTEARGVPLPERSAKRFRLDWTGPADGAIAGELVAEDGALGGSVSHTLPGALSDFFLVYRGRVYRPDPERAGDDGPGGTALRADGALPAGAAWRPDGPGVVRRDLRGFLTQVREVREGPEPLSRDPDDPLNLDATRRLVYTRYAARSRDFGVILPALSLYAQSGGETFTGLSNAELEGLDLSALANSGRALLFGRLDAPVTDLEATFGEPLPADGPTVTYVRAILPVEERGGAAAAAPPGGPVRLDPDAEAAPLPRRRPLGLGAE
;
A
#
# COMPACT_ATOMS: atom_id res chain seq x y z
N MET A 1 -27.95 -33.98 -57.57
CA MET A 1 -26.57 -33.76 -57.10
C MET A 1 -26.55 -33.79 -55.59
N ARG A 2 -26.07 -34.89 -55.04
CA ARG A 2 -25.96 -35.12 -53.58
C ARG A 2 -24.62 -34.60 -53.08
N ARG A 3 -24.63 -33.73 -52.05
CA ARG A 3 -23.39 -33.31 -51.31
C ARG A 3 -22.98 -34.41 -50.33
N PRO A 4 -21.71 -34.73 -50.16
CA PRO A 4 -21.23 -35.67 -49.15
C PRO A 4 -21.26 -35.07 -47.76
N PRO A 5 -21.41 -35.91 -46.70
CA PRO A 5 -21.35 -35.42 -45.33
C PRO A 5 -19.92 -35.22 -44.85
N PHE A 6 -19.71 -34.14 -44.08
CA PHE A 6 -18.46 -33.87 -43.35
C PHE A 6 -18.35 -34.86 -42.19
N PRO A 7 -17.12 -35.35 -41.89
CA PRO A 7 -16.90 -36.16 -40.67
C PRO A 7 -16.84 -35.27 -39.41
N PRO A 8 -17.24 -35.79 -38.24
CA PRO A 8 -17.15 -35.04 -36.99
C PRO A 8 -15.69 -34.87 -36.57
N LEU A 9 -15.31 -33.64 -36.29
CA LEU A 9 -14.06 -33.31 -35.57
C LEU A 9 -14.10 -33.95 -34.19
N ALA A 10 -13.27 -34.96 -33.97
CA ALA A 10 -12.97 -35.48 -32.64
C ALA A 10 -12.22 -34.39 -31.87
N ALA A 11 -12.84 -33.87 -30.83
CA ALA A 11 -12.21 -33.00 -29.85
C ALA A 11 -11.13 -33.80 -29.13
N LEU A 12 -9.87 -33.49 -29.42
CA LEU A 12 -8.72 -33.97 -28.68
C LEU A 12 -8.64 -33.18 -27.37
N LEU A 13 -9.27 -33.68 -26.32
CA LEU A 13 -9.07 -33.23 -24.95
C LEU A 13 -7.65 -33.62 -24.54
N ILE A 14 -6.70 -32.70 -24.67
CA ILE A 14 -5.41 -32.78 -24.01
C ILE A 14 -5.68 -32.44 -22.54
N ALA A 15 -5.80 -33.48 -21.72
CA ALA A 15 -5.71 -33.35 -20.29
C ALA A 15 -4.27 -32.97 -19.92
N CYS A 16 -4.00 -31.68 -19.77
CA CYS A 16 -2.84 -31.21 -19.00
C CYS A 16 -3.09 -31.59 -17.54
N ALA A 17 -2.62 -32.75 -17.15
CA ALA A 17 -2.42 -33.06 -15.75
C ALA A 17 -1.32 -32.14 -15.22
N THR A 18 -1.70 -30.99 -14.68
CA THR A 18 -0.86 -30.21 -13.80
C THR A 18 -0.70 -31.01 -12.52
N ALA A 19 0.37 -31.79 -12.46
CA ALA A 19 0.87 -32.31 -11.21
C ALA A 19 1.35 -31.13 -10.37
N CYS A 20 0.47 -30.51 -9.59
CA CYS A 20 0.86 -29.74 -8.43
C CYS A 20 1.48 -30.71 -7.44
N GLY A 21 2.79 -30.85 -7.50
CA GLY A 21 3.56 -31.54 -6.48
C GLY A 21 3.31 -30.88 -5.11
N PRO A 22 3.33 -31.65 -4.01
CA PRO A 22 3.26 -31.10 -2.66
C PRO A 22 4.37 -30.05 -2.52
N GLY A 23 4.03 -28.89 -1.92
CA GLY A 23 5.03 -27.87 -1.61
C GLY A 23 6.18 -28.51 -0.87
N ALA A 24 7.27 -28.73 -1.58
CA ALA A 24 8.49 -29.26 -1.01
C ALA A 24 8.96 -28.23 0.02
N ALA A 25 9.13 -28.66 1.26
CA ALA A 25 9.98 -27.96 2.20
C ALA A 25 11.33 -27.76 1.48
N VAL A 26 11.64 -26.52 1.13
CA VAL A 26 12.89 -26.19 0.46
C VAL A 26 13.95 -26.21 1.55
N GLY A 27 14.46 -27.42 1.83
CA GLY A 27 15.74 -27.55 2.51
C GLY A 27 16.76 -26.75 1.71
N GLN A 28 17.75 -26.21 2.40
CA GLN A 28 18.83 -25.39 1.83
C GLN A 28 19.46 -26.12 0.63
N THR A 29 18.92 -25.90 -0.56
CA THR A 29 19.50 -26.35 -1.80
C THR A 29 20.43 -25.24 -2.26
N ASP A 30 21.68 -25.58 -2.61
CA ASP A 30 22.62 -24.66 -3.27
C ASP A 30 22.13 -24.20 -4.65
N ALA A 31 20.89 -24.56 -5.00
CA ALA A 31 20.27 -24.21 -6.26
C ALA A 31 19.79 -22.74 -6.24
N PRO A 32 20.01 -22.01 -7.32
CA PRO A 32 19.48 -20.65 -7.48
C PRO A 32 17.97 -20.61 -7.33
N SER A 33 17.48 -19.60 -6.62
CA SER A 33 16.03 -19.42 -6.38
C SER A 33 15.66 -17.95 -6.32
N ALA A 34 14.41 -17.61 -6.66
CA ALA A 34 13.91 -16.25 -6.61
C ALA A 34 12.70 -16.15 -5.66
N GLY A 35 12.60 -15.02 -4.98
CA GLY A 35 11.49 -14.71 -4.10
C GLY A 35 11.64 -15.25 -2.68
N VAL A 36 10.69 -14.94 -1.82
CA VAL A 36 10.63 -15.43 -0.45
C VAL A 36 9.95 -16.80 -0.46
N GLY A 37 10.72 -17.87 -0.13
CA GLY A 37 10.21 -19.24 -0.21
C GLY A 37 9.73 -19.62 -1.62
N GLY A 38 10.35 -19.07 -2.67
CA GLY A 38 9.97 -19.34 -4.06
C GLY A 38 8.78 -18.52 -4.57
N PHE A 39 8.31 -17.51 -3.82
CA PHE A 39 7.21 -16.62 -4.24
C PHE A 39 7.71 -15.24 -4.65
N VAL A 40 7.32 -14.78 -5.83
CA VAL A 40 7.67 -13.47 -6.38
C VAL A 40 6.39 -12.68 -6.69
N ARG A 41 6.34 -11.43 -6.25
CA ARG A 41 5.27 -10.49 -6.62
C ARG A 41 5.78 -9.56 -7.73
N PRO A 42 5.09 -9.47 -8.89
CA PRO A 42 5.43 -8.50 -9.91
C PRO A 42 5.43 -7.06 -9.38
N GLY A 43 6.42 -6.27 -9.77
CA GLY A 43 6.55 -4.88 -9.32
C GLY A 43 7.14 -4.69 -7.93
N ALA A 44 7.28 -5.74 -7.12
CA ALA A 44 7.86 -5.67 -5.79
C ALA A 44 9.31 -6.17 -5.75
N TRP A 45 10.05 -5.72 -4.74
CA TRP A 45 11.40 -6.21 -4.48
C TRP A 45 11.37 -7.64 -3.97
N ALA A 46 12.24 -8.49 -4.51
CA ALA A 46 12.34 -9.90 -4.17
C ALA A 46 13.81 -10.34 -4.07
N PRO A 47 14.16 -11.23 -3.15
CA PRO A 47 15.51 -11.80 -3.10
C PRO A 47 15.74 -12.74 -4.26
N LEU A 48 16.95 -12.70 -4.84
CA LEU A 48 17.49 -13.67 -5.78
C LEU A 48 18.68 -14.36 -5.11
N ARG A 49 18.56 -15.63 -4.77
CA ARG A 49 19.65 -16.45 -4.24
C ARG A 49 20.37 -17.12 -5.43
N ILE A 50 21.71 -17.01 -5.49
CA ILE A 50 22.51 -17.47 -6.63
C ILE A 50 23.36 -18.69 -6.27
N GLY A 51 23.30 -19.13 -5.02
CA GLY A 51 24.13 -20.17 -4.42
C GLY A 51 25.03 -19.62 -3.32
N ALA A 52 25.59 -20.50 -2.48
CA ALA A 52 26.55 -20.12 -1.47
C ALA A 52 27.84 -19.64 -2.14
N ALA A 53 28.27 -18.43 -1.85
CA ALA A 53 29.63 -18.02 -2.21
C ALA A 53 30.60 -18.80 -1.33
N GLU A 54 31.59 -19.48 -1.91
CA GLU A 54 32.67 -20.16 -1.16
C GLU A 54 33.43 -19.23 -0.21
N ASP A 55 33.23 -17.90 -0.37
CA ASP A 55 33.81 -16.85 0.45
C ASP A 55 32.72 -15.80 0.76
N ALA A 56 32.03 -15.99 1.89
CA ALA A 56 30.95 -15.12 2.35
C ALA A 56 31.41 -13.67 2.65
N SER A 57 32.69 -13.41 2.62
CA SER A 57 33.30 -12.10 2.94
C SER A 57 33.41 -11.15 1.74
N ILE A 58 33.16 -11.63 0.52
CA ILE A 58 33.31 -10.81 -0.70
C ILE A 58 31.94 -10.51 -1.29
N GLU A 59 31.51 -9.26 -1.23
CA GLU A 59 30.39 -8.75 -2.01
C GLU A 59 30.70 -8.90 -3.50
N ARG A 60 29.94 -9.75 -4.19
CA ARG A 60 30.06 -9.95 -5.63
C ARG A 60 28.95 -9.19 -6.33
N ALA A 61 29.29 -8.48 -7.38
CA ALA A 61 28.31 -7.87 -8.24
C ALA A 61 27.68 -8.92 -9.15
N VAL A 62 26.36 -8.86 -9.29
CA VAL A 62 25.57 -9.72 -10.15
C VAL A 62 24.77 -8.87 -11.10
N THR A 63 24.91 -9.13 -12.39
CA THR A 63 24.08 -8.54 -13.42
C THR A 63 22.82 -9.37 -13.57
N VAL A 64 21.66 -8.72 -13.41
CA VAL A 64 20.34 -9.32 -13.52
C VAL A 64 19.60 -8.66 -14.67
N GLU A 65 18.99 -9.48 -15.51
CA GLU A 65 18.14 -9.07 -16.62
C GLU A 65 16.72 -9.59 -16.35
N VAL A 66 15.75 -8.67 -16.30
CA VAL A 66 14.33 -8.97 -16.11
C VAL A 66 13.48 -8.16 -17.10
N THR A 67 12.24 -8.59 -17.31
CA THR A 67 11.26 -7.76 -18.03
C THR A 67 10.48 -6.92 -17.02
N ASP A 68 10.41 -5.62 -17.24
CA ASP A 68 9.65 -4.70 -16.40
C ASP A 68 8.13 -4.76 -16.68
N GLY A 69 7.34 -3.96 -15.95
CA GLY A 69 5.88 -3.93 -16.10
C GLY A 69 5.39 -3.51 -17.49
N ASP A 70 6.16 -2.70 -18.21
CA ASP A 70 5.83 -2.23 -19.56
C ASP A 70 6.34 -3.20 -20.65
N GLY A 71 7.10 -4.23 -20.27
CA GLY A 71 7.65 -5.22 -21.20
C GLY A 71 9.03 -4.87 -21.75
N LEU A 72 9.69 -3.83 -21.20
CA LEU A 72 11.06 -3.49 -21.54
C LEU A 72 12.05 -4.38 -20.77
N THR A 73 13.17 -4.69 -21.38
CA THR A 73 14.25 -5.39 -20.70
C THR A 73 14.98 -4.44 -19.76
N LEU A 74 14.92 -4.74 -18.47
CA LEU A 74 15.67 -4.03 -17.43
C LEU A 74 16.94 -4.82 -17.10
N VAL A 75 18.08 -4.18 -17.20
CA VAL A 75 19.37 -4.69 -16.77
C VAL A 75 19.80 -3.96 -15.50
N ARG A 76 20.23 -4.69 -14.49
CA ARG A 76 20.69 -4.13 -13.24
C ARG A 76 21.91 -4.90 -12.72
N THR A 77 22.96 -4.17 -12.38
CA THR A 77 24.09 -4.73 -11.65
C THR A 77 23.91 -4.40 -10.16
N VAL A 78 23.77 -5.41 -9.32
CA VAL A 78 23.50 -5.28 -7.89
C VAL A 78 24.56 -6.05 -7.08
N PRO A 79 24.93 -5.55 -5.89
CA PRO A 79 25.77 -6.30 -4.97
C PRO A 79 24.99 -7.52 -4.48
N ALA A 80 25.66 -8.66 -4.40
CA ALA A 80 25.13 -9.89 -3.83
C ALA A 80 25.79 -10.15 -2.47
N ALA A 81 25.09 -9.85 -1.40
CA ALA A 81 25.56 -10.17 -0.05
C ALA A 81 25.21 -11.63 0.29
N ASN A 82 26.21 -12.41 0.69
CA ASN A 82 26.05 -13.84 1.00
C ASN A 82 25.32 -14.61 -0.11
N GLY A 83 25.64 -14.34 -1.39
CA GLY A 83 25.03 -15.00 -2.54
C GLY A 83 23.56 -14.60 -2.80
N THR A 84 23.06 -13.55 -2.15
CA THR A 84 21.69 -13.05 -2.32
C THR A 84 21.70 -11.61 -2.86
N ALA A 85 21.00 -11.37 -3.95
CA ALA A 85 20.78 -10.06 -4.56
C ALA A 85 19.32 -9.64 -4.43
N LEU A 86 19.02 -8.32 -4.53
CA LEU A 86 17.66 -7.82 -4.55
C LEU A 86 17.24 -7.42 -5.96
N ILE A 87 16.13 -7.97 -6.44
CA ILE A 87 15.61 -7.77 -7.78
C ILE A 87 14.17 -7.29 -7.77
N GLN A 88 13.71 -6.78 -8.90
CA GLN A 88 12.31 -6.41 -9.14
C GLN A 88 11.86 -7.02 -10.46
N ALA A 89 10.99 -8.03 -10.42
CA ALA A 89 10.40 -8.63 -11.62
C ALA A 89 9.11 -7.92 -12.01
N GLY A 90 8.89 -7.66 -13.31
CA GLY A 90 7.82 -6.79 -13.78
C GLY A 90 6.52 -7.48 -14.13
N ARG A 91 6.60 -8.66 -14.71
CA ARG A 91 5.44 -9.40 -15.22
C ARG A 91 5.42 -10.83 -14.75
N ALA A 92 4.24 -11.43 -14.75
CA ALA A 92 4.05 -12.81 -14.33
C ALA A 92 4.84 -13.81 -15.17
N GLU A 93 5.02 -13.54 -16.46
CA GLU A 93 5.77 -14.35 -17.40
C GLU A 93 7.27 -14.00 -17.48
N SER A 94 7.72 -13.02 -16.68
CA SER A 94 9.11 -12.54 -16.74
C SER A 94 10.10 -13.61 -16.27
N LYS A 95 11.03 -13.96 -17.14
CA LYS A 95 12.19 -14.76 -16.79
C LYS A 95 13.23 -13.88 -16.11
N ILE A 96 13.93 -14.43 -15.15
CA ILE A 96 15.04 -13.78 -14.44
C ILE A 96 16.32 -14.40 -14.94
N ARG A 97 17.10 -13.65 -15.72
CA ARG A 97 18.46 -14.04 -16.11
C ARG A 97 19.45 -13.39 -15.19
N TYR A 98 20.46 -14.12 -14.79
CA TYR A 98 21.52 -13.58 -13.94
C TYR A 98 22.88 -14.07 -14.40
N SER A 99 23.90 -13.25 -14.18
CA SER A 99 25.30 -13.59 -14.40
C SER A 99 26.16 -12.91 -13.34
N SER A 100 27.07 -13.67 -12.74
CA SER A 100 28.08 -13.09 -11.86
C SER A 100 29.19 -12.43 -12.71
N GLU A 101 29.80 -11.40 -12.17
CA GLU A 101 30.89 -10.65 -12.83
C GLU A 101 32.04 -11.54 -13.29
N ASN A 102 32.30 -12.63 -12.54
CA ASN A 102 33.36 -13.58 -12.87
C ASN A 102 32.91 -14.72 -13.83
N GLY A 103 31.68 -14.72 -14.29
CA GLY A 103 31.11 -15.72 -15.19
C GLY A 103 30.90 -17.13 -14.58
N ASN A 104 31.23 -17.31 -13.30
CA ASN A 104 31.17 -18.62 -12.64
C ASN A 104 29.73 -19.04 -12.26
N ALA A 105 28.82 -18.09 -12.16
CA ALA A 105 27.41 -18.35 -11.93
C ALA A 105 26.59 -17.58 -12.96
N ALA A 106 25.94 -18.28 -13.86
CA ALA A 106 24.99 -17.72 -14.81
C ALA A 106 23.81 -18.67 -14.99
N GLY A 107 22.61 -18.12 -15.09
CA GLY A 107 21.42 -18.95 -15.25
C GLY A 107 20.19 -18.16 -15.63
N THR A 108 19.10 -18.91 -15.79
CA THR A 108 17.78 -18.35 -16.07
C THR A 108 16.76 -19.07 -15.21
N LEU A 109 16.05 -18.32 -14.38
CA LEU A 109 14.91 -18.80 -13.60
C LEU A 109 13.61 -18.50 -14.33
N ARG A 110 12.69 -19.46 -14.32
CA ARG A 110 11.42 -19.40 -15.06
C ARG A 110 10.23 -19.42 -14.11
N PRO A 111 9.23 -18.57 -14.35
CA PRO A 111 8.00 -18.62 -13.58
C PRO A 111 7.26 -19.95 -13.81
N GLY A 112 6.68 -20.50 -12.74
CA GLY A 112 5.98 -21.79 -12.75
C GLY A 112 6.87 -23.03 -12.68
N GLU A 113 8.18 -22.90 -12.95
CA GLU A 113 9.17 -23.98 -12.82
C GLU A 113 10.06 -23.75 -11.59
N ASP A 114 10.73 -22.58 -11.53
CA ASP A 114 11.73 -22.27 -10.50
C ASP A 114 11.17 -21.36 -9.39
N PHE A 115 10.10 -20.64 -9.67
CA PHE A 115 9.39 -19.79 -8.69
C PHE A 115 7.92 -19.62 -9.06
N THR A 116 7.10 -19.31 -8.05
CA THR A 116 5.67 -19.03 -8.20
C THR A 116 5.42 -17.52 -8.20
N VAL A 117 4.65 -17.06 -9.17
CA VAL A 117 4.25 -15.65 -9.26
C VAL A 117 2.94 -15.46 -8.49
N LEU A 118 2.93 -14.50 -7.58
CA LEU A 118 1.74 -14.11 -6.81
C LEU A 118 0.78 -13.29 -7.67
N ALA A 119 -0.50 -13.62 -7.63
CA ALA A 119 -1.53 -12.77 -8.17
C ALA A 119 -1.64 -11.45 -7.38
N PRO A 120 -2.19 -10.37 -7.97
CA PRO A 120 -2.30 -9.06 -7.31
C PRO A 120 -3.04 -9.10 -5.98
N ASP A 121 -4.07 -9.92 -5.85
CA ASP A 121 -4.92 -10.09 -4.67
C ASP A 121 -4.36 -11.10 -3.65
N GLU A 122 -3.41 -11.95 -4.03
CA GLU A 122 -2.77 -12.91 -3.14
C GLU A 122 -1.88 -12.22 -2.11
N ARG A 123 -1.90 -12.68 -0.87
CA ARG A 123 -1.02 -12.23 0.20
C ARG A 123 0.03 -13.27 0.52
N LEU A 124 1.26 -12.82 0.74
CA LEU A 124 2.33 -13.69 1.18
C LEU A 124 2.53 -13.58 2.68
N TRP A 125 2.45 -14.73 3.34
CA TRP A 125 2.92 -14.92 4.71
C TRP A 125 4.20 -15.74 4.69
N ALA A 126 5.04 -15.54 5.69
CA ALA A 126 6.17 -16.42 5.96
C ALA A 126 5.97 -17.07 7.34
N ALA A 127 6.36 -18.33 7.47
CA ALA A 127 6.28 -19.03 8.73
C ALA A 127 7.56 -19.87 8.94
N VAL A 128 8.17 -19.74 10.12
CA VAL A 128 9.22 -20.61 10.58
C VAL A 128 8.56 -21.76 11.33
N ARG A 129 8.83 -23.00 10.92
CA ARG A 129 8.15 -24.21 11.44
C ARG A 129 6.63 -24.09 11.37
N LEU A 130 6.05 -24.43 10.24
CA LEU A 130 4.61 -24.26 9.97
C LEU A 130 3.74 -25.08 10.96
N PRO A 131 2.82 -24.45 11.73
CA PRO A 131 1.88 -25.19 12.56
C PRO A 131 1.01 -26.16 11.76
N ALA A 132 0.70 -27.34 12.33
CA ALA A 132 -0.03 -28.40 11.63
C ALA A 132 -1.39 -27.95 11.07
N ALA A 133 -2.13 -27.07 11.79
CA ALA A 133 -3.41 -26.53 11.34
C ALA A 133 -3.30 -25.58 10.14
N LEU A 134 -2.09 -25.12 9.78
CA LEU A 134 -1.82 -24.29 8.61
C LEU A 134 -1.31 -25.11 7.43
N SER A 135 -0.96 -26.38 7.63
CA SER A 135 -0.55 -27.27 6.56
C SER A 135 -1.74 -27.54 5.64
N ARG A 136 -1.51 -27.37 4.34
CA ARG A 136 -2.55 -27.61 3.32
C ARG A 136 -2.78 -29.12 3.16
N SER A 137 -4.04 -29.56 3.18
CA SER A 137 -4.37 -30.89 2.73
C SER A 137 -4.16 -30.97 1.20
N PRO A 138 -3.57 -32.04 0.66
CA PRO A 138 -3.41 -32.22 -0.79
C PRO A 138 -4.75 -32.23 -1.55
N GLU A 139 -5.86 -32.48 -0.86
CA GLU A 139 -7.21 -32.60 -1.42
C GLU A 139 -7.96 -31.24 -1.42
N ASP A 140 -7.45 -30.23 -0.72
CA ASP A 140 -8.10 -28.92 -0.59
C ASP A 140 -7.56 -27.94 -1.65
N ASP A 141 -8.44 -27.48 -2.53
CA ASP A 141 -8.11 -26.38 -3.47
C ASP A 141 -7.86 -25.05 -2.77
N ALA A 142 -8.54 -24.78 -1.66
CA ALA A 142 -8.38 -23.58 -0.84
C ALA A 142 -7.41 -23.80 0.32
N GLY A 143 -6.55 -22.83 0.60
CA GLY A 143 -5.66 -22.85 1.76
C GLY A 143 -6.42 -22.56 3.07
N PRO A 144 -5.88 -22.96 4.23
CA PRO A 144 -6.54 -22.78 5.53
C PRO A 144 -6.76 -21.30 5.92
N LEU A 145 -6.01 -20.39 5.32
CA LEU A 145 -6.11 -18.93 5.53
C LEU A 145 -6.85 -18.21 4.41
N ASP A 146 -7.30 -18.91 3.37
CA ASP A 146 -7.96 -18.28 2.24
C ASP A 146 -9.31 -17.68 2.65
N ARG A 147 -9.53 -16.46 2.22
CA ARG A 147 -10.83 -15.78 2.26
C ARG A 147 -11.31 -15.53 0.84
N PRO A 148 -12.62 -15.46 0.61
CA PRO A 148 -13.15 -15.10 -0.71
C PRO A 148 -12.52 -13.80 -1.22
N GLY A 149 -11.87 -13.86 -2.39
CA GLY A 149 -11.17 -12.72 -3.01
C GLY A 149 -9.86 -12.28 -2.33
N ARG A 150 -9.33 -13.07 -1.39
CA ARG A 150 -8.06 -12.76 -0.71
C ARG A 150 -7.33 -14.03 -0.30
N PRO A 151 -6.80 -14.77 -1.25
CA PRO A 151 -6.02 -15.98 -0.96
C PRO A 151 -4.71 -15.62 -0.26
N VAL A 152 -4.27 -16.51 0.65
CA VAL A 152 -3.01 -16.37 1.38
C VAL A 152 -2.07 -17.50 0.99
N ARG A 153 -0.88 -17.15 0.49
CA ARG A 153 0.21 -18.09 0.26
C ARG A 153 1.14 -18.07 1.47
N ILE A 154 1.63 -19.23 1.86
CA ILE A 154 2.54 -19.37 2.99
C ILE A 154 3.90 -19.88 2.48
N ALA A 155 4.93 -19.07 2.67
CA ALA A 155 6.32 -19.50 2.52
C ALA A 155 6.76 -20.13 3.84
N ALA A 156 6.95 -21.44 3.85
CA ALA A 156 7.38 -22.18 5.03
C ALA A 156 8.90 -22.35 5.03
N PHE A 157 9.52 -22.14 6.19
CA PHE A 157 10.93 -22.27 6.46
C PHE A 157 11.13 -23.24 7.62
N GLU A 158 12.16 -24.09 7.56
CA GLU A 158 12.49 -24.98 8.67
C GLU A 158 13.18 -24.22 9.82
N ARG A 159 13.96 -23.18 9.49
CA ARG A 159 14.74 -22.38 10.42
C ARG A 159 14.69 -20.90 10.05
N ALA A 160 14.84 -20.05 11.03
CA ALA A 160 14.80 -18.58 10.82
C ALA A 160 16.00 -18.06 10.01
N GLU A 161 17.14 -18.76 10.05
CA GLU A 161 18.34 -18.43 9.27
C GLU A 161 18.14 -18.58 7.76
N GLU A 162 17.11 -19.31 7.32
CA GLU A 162 16.78 -19.48 5.90
C GLU A 162 16.03 -18.26 5.34
N LEU A 163 15.48 -17.40 6.22
CA LEU A 163 14.86 -16.15 5.81
C LEU A 163 15.90 -15.23 5.14
N PRO A 164 15.52 -14.45 4.14
CA PRO A 164 16.45 -13.51 3.51
C PRO A 164 16.78 -12.33 4.43
N HIS A 165 18.08 -12.12 4.70
CA HIS A 165 18.56 -11.11 5.66
C HIS A 165 18.86 -9.74 5.03
N ILE A 166 18.83 -9.62 3.70
CA ILE A 166 19.10 -8.33 3.05
C ILE A 166 17.94 -7.35 3.21
N PRO A 167 18.22 -6.05 3.37
CA PRO A 167 17.19 -5.03 3.51
C PRO A 167 16.19 -5.07 2.35
N GLY A 168 14.89 -5.01 2.65
CA GLY A 168 13.82 -5.00 1.67
C GLY A 168 13.44 -6.35 1.05
N ALA A 169 14.20 -7.42 1.32
CA ALA A 169 13.89 -8.76 0.78
C ALA A 169 12.55 -9.33 1.29
N LEU A 170 12.14 -8.94 2.49
CA LEU A 170 10.86 -9.33 3.08
C LEU A 170 9.71 -8.35 2.77
N SER A 171 9.89 -7.36 1.89
CA SER A 171 8.88 -6.33 1.58
C SER A 171 7.57 -6.89 1.02
N THR A 172 7.61 -8.07 0.39
CA THR A 172 6.42 -8.78 -0.10
C THR A 172 5.69 -9.58 0.97
N VAL A 173 6.36 -9.89 2.09
CA VAL A 173 5.78 -10.63 3.21
C VAL A 173 4.92 -9.69 4.03
N ARG A 174 3.65 -10.02 4.21
CA ARG A 174 2.71 -9.22 5.01
C ARG A 174 2.71 -9.60 6.48
N THR A 175 2.87 -10.89 6.75
CA THR A 175 2.90 -11.42 8.12
C THR A 175 3.98 -12.50 8.21
N LEU A 176 4.81 -12.41 9.22
CA LEU A 176 5.79 -13.42 9.57
C LEU A 176 5.39 -14.07 10.89
N LEU A 177 5.28 -15.41 10.91
CA LEU A 177 5.01 -16.21 12.08
C LEU A 177 6.28 -16.92 12.54
N ILE A 178 6.66 -16.76 13.80
CA ILE A 178 7.83 -17.40 14.41
C ILE A 178 7.54 -17.78 15.85
N GLU A 179 8.12 -18.88 16.33
CA GLU A 179 8.13 -19.23 17.73
C GLU A 179 9.38 -18.68 18.42
N ALA A 180 9.25 -18.25 19.66
CA ALA A 180 10.37 -17.63 20.41
C ALA A 180 11.61 -18.54 20.52
N ASN A 181 11.42 -19.87 20.51
CA ASN A 181 12.55 -20.84 20.50
C ASN A 181 13.27 -20.94 19.15
N ASP A 182 12.66 -20.48 18.07
CA ASP A 182 13.23 -20.52 16.73
C ASP A 182 13.82 -19.16 16.33
N TRP A 183 14.10 -18.30 17.30
CA TRP A 183 14.62 -16.97 17.06
C TRP A 183 16.05 -17.04 16.50
N PRO A 184 16.37 -16.29 15.42
CA PRO A 184 17.70 -16.30 14.84
C PRO A 184 18.72 -15.59 15.74
N GLU A 185 19.99 -16.02 15.70
CA GLU A 185 21.07 -15.34 16.45
C GLU A 185 21.28 -13.88 16.02
N ARG A 186 21.01 -13.58 14.75
CA ARG A 186 21.05 -12.22 14.19
C ARG A 186 19.65 -11.83 13.75
N ASP A 187 19.02 -10.96 14.49
CA ASP A 187 17.62 -10.58 14.29
C ASP A 187 17.40 -9.14 13.76
N ASP A 188 18.47 -8.41 13.47
CA ASP A 188 18.38 -7.05 12.93
C ASP A 188 17.48 -6.93 11.70
N PHE A 189 17.46 -7.97 10.86
CA PHE A 189 16.61 -7.98 9.67
C PHE A 189 15.13 -8.14 10.02
N LEU A 190 14.79 -8.88 11.11
CA LEU A 190 13.42 -9.01 11.62
C LEU A 190 12.94 -7.68 12.22
N ARG A 191 13.78 -7.07 13.06
CA ARG A 191 13.50 -5.75 13.61
C ARG A 191 13.26 -4.73 12.50
N ARG A 192 14.11 -4.73 11.47
CA ARG A 192 13.97 -3.85 10.32
C ARG A 192 12.68 -4.15 9.53
N TYR A 193 12.38 -5.43 9.27
CA TYR A 193 11.14 -5.84 8.61
C TYR A 193 9.90 -5.27 9.31
N VAL A 194 9.85 -5.38 10.65
CA VAL A 194 8.72 -4.84 11.43
C VAL A 194 8.74 -3.31 11.38
N ALA A 195 9.89 -2.68 11.61
CA ALA A 195 10.02 -1.23 11.58
C ALA A 195 9.65 -0.63 10.22
N ASP A 196 9.81 -1.38 9.12
CA ASP A 196 9.42 -0.97 7.77
C ASP A 196 7.93 -1.21 7.44
N GLY A 197 7.12 -1.69 8.39
CA GLY A 197 5.68 -1.86 8.22
C GLY A 197 5.21 -3.31 8.18
N GLY A 198 6.09 -4.29 8.42
CA GLY A 198 5.76 -5.71 8.52
C GLY A 198 4.95 -6.03 9.78
N HIS A 199 4.23 -7.13 9.75
CA HIS A 199 3.55 -7.68 10.91
C HIS A 199 4.23 -8.97 11.35
N LEU A 200 4.77 -8.98 12.56
CA LEU A 200 5.40 -10.14 13.18
C LEU A 200 4.46 -10.75 14.22
N ILE A 201 4.19 -12.05 14.12
CA ILE A 201 3.49 -12.82 15.15
C ILE A 201 4.49 -13.74 15.83
N VAL A 202 4.70 -13.52 17.11
CA VAL A 202 5.60 -14.34 17.95
C VAL A 202 4.77 -15.19 18.89
N SER A 203 4.94 -16.51 18.86
CA SER A 203 4.33 -17.43 19.82
C SER A 203 5.34 -17.84 20.91
N LEU A 204 4.88 -17.90 22.15
CA LEU A 204 5.72 -18.25 23.30
C LEU A 204 5.59 -19.73 23.64
N SER A 205 6.70 -20.45 23.58
CA SER A 205 6.84 -21.77 24.19
C SER A 205 7.12 -21.65 25.69
N ALA A 206 7.22 -22.78 26.37
CA ALA A 206 7.50 -22.82 27.80
C ALA A 206 8.85 -22.17 28.17
N THR A 207 9.83 -22.17 27.28
CA THR A 207 11.23 -21.76 27.53
C THR A 207 11.70 -20.60 26.65
N GLY A 208 10.94 -20.22 25.61
CA GLY A 208 11.35 -19.18 24.66
C GLY A 208 11.42 -17.80 25.29
N GLU A 209 12.42 -17.02 24.94
CA GLU A 209 12.59 -15.62 25.34
C GLU A 209 12.33 -14.69 24.17
N LEU A 210 11.86 -13.49 24.48
CA LEU A 210 11.67 -12.45 23.48
C LEU A 210 12.98 -11.67 23.29
N PRO A 211 13.24 -11.14 22.10
CA PRO A 211 14.41 -10.29 21.88
C PRO A 211 14.26 -8.94 22.59
N ASP A 212 15.37 -8.30 22.92
CA ASP A 212 15.42 -7.04 23.68
C ASP A 212 14.60 -5.89 23.07
N TRP A 213 14.40 -5.91 21.73
CA TRP A 213 13.63 -4.87 21.07
C TRP A 213 12.10 -5.09 21.11
N ILE A 214 11.63 -6.24 21.68
CA ILE A 214 10.24 -6.45 22.10
C ILE A 214 10.21 -6.33 23.62
N PRO A 215 9.89 -5.16 24.18
CA PRO A 215 10.08 -4.85 25.59
C PRO A 215 8.98 -5.47 26.47
N LEU A 216 8.84 -6.79 26.42
CA LEU A 216 7.91 -7.57 27.23
C LEU A 216 8.64 -8.73 27.90
N THR A 217 8.32 -8.95 29.17
CA THR A 217 8.86 -10.06 29.95
C THR A 217 7.80 -11.15 30.09
N PRO A 218 7.97 -12.33 29.43
CA PRO A 218 7.04 -13.42 29.58
C PRO A 218 7.05 -13.96 31.02
N GLY A 219 5.89 -14.07 31.64
CA GLY A 219 5.73 -14.60 32.99
C GLY A 219 6.10 -16.09 33.15
N ALA A 220 6.01 -16.61 34.36
CA ALA A 220 6.19 -18.04 34.60
C ALA A 220 5.09 -18.85 33.88
N PRO A 221 5.41 -20.08 33.43
CA PRO A 221 4.42 -20.95 32.81
C PRO A 221 3.27 -21.29 33.77
N VAL A 222 2.03 -21.04 33.33
CA VAL A 222 0.80 -21.40 34.08
C VAL A 222 -0.14 -22.20 33.14
N PRO A 223 -1.04 -23.05 33.71
CA PRO A 223 -1.99 -23.78 32.90
C PRO A 223 -2.91 -22.86 32.11
N LEU A 224 -3.14 -23.16 30.82
CA LEU A 224 -4.10 -22.44 29.97
C LEU A 224 -5.53 -22.81 30.38
N THR A 225 -6.21 -21.98 31.15
CA THR A 225 -7.62 -22.14 31.55
C THR A 225 -8.55 -21.23 30.74
N ALA A 226 -8.10 -20.03 30.42
CA ALA A 226 -8.89 -19.02 29.69
C ALA A 226 -8.96 -19.26 28.17
N ARG A 227 -9.17 -20.51 27.74
CA ARG A 227 -9.24 -20.90 26.30
C ARG A 227 -10.30 -20.14 25.52
N THR A 228 -11.41 -19.79 26.19
CA THR A 228 -12.52 -19.02 25.59
C THR A 228 -12.12 -17.62 25.12
N ALA A 229 -11.02 -17.05 25.64
CA ALA A 229 -10.50 -15.76 25.16
C ALA A 229 -9.91 -15.89 23.76
N LEU A 230 -9.13 -16.95 23.50
CA LEU A 230 -8.60 -17.27 22.17
C LEU A 230 -9.69 -17.71 21.21
N GLU A 231 -10.64 -18.52 21.66
CA GLU A 231 -11.79 -18.97 20.89
C GLU A 231 -12.65 -17.77 20.42
N ARG A 232 -12.78 -16.71 21.23
CA ARG A 232 -13.49 -15.48 20.85
C ARG A 232 -12.80 -14.74 19.72
N LEU A 233 -11.45 -14.63 19.74
CA LEU A 233 -10.70 -14.05 18.62
C LEU A 233 -10.87 -14.88 17.36
N ALA A 234 -10.77 -16.22 17.46
CA ALA A 234 -11.01 -17.09 16.31
C ALA A 234 -12.42 -16.94 15.73
N LYS A 235 -13.43 -16.81 16.61
CA LYS A 235 -14.81 -16.55 16.19
C LYS A 235 -14.94 -15.23 15.44
N ALA A 236 -14.29 -14.17 15.91
CA ALA A 236 -14.27 -12.87 15.24
C ALA A 236 -13.62 -12.96 13.86
N GLY A 237 -12.51 -13.71 13.73
CA GLY A 237 -11.80 -13.93 12.47
C GLY A 237 -12.56 -14.80 11.46
N SER A 238 -13.42 -15.73 11.93
CA SER A 238 -14.14 -16.65 11.03
C SER A 238 -15.21 -15.97 10.16
N GLY A 239 -15.74 -14.83 10.60
CA GLY A 239 -16.84 -14.15 9.91
C GLY A 239 -18.18 -14.92 9.89
N ARG A 240 -18.19 -16.20 10.28
CA ARG A 240 -19.35 -17.10 10.23
C ARG A 240 -20.01 -17.38 11.58
N GLY A 241 -19.48 -16.77 12.63
CA GLY A 241 -20.02 -16.94 13.99
C GLY A 241 -19.82 -18.30 14.64
N THR A 242 -19.17 -19.26 13.97
CA THR A 242 -18.81 -20.56 14.54
C THR A 242 -17.43 -20.47 15.19
N ALA A 243 -17.34 -20.88 16.46
CA ALA A 243 -16.07 -20.99 17.16
C ALA A 243 -15.64 -22.46 17.17
N ALA A 244 -14.44 -22.73 16.65
CA ALA A 244 -13.79 -24.01 16.88
C ALA A 244 -13.29 -24.06 18.32
N VAL A 245 -13.65 -25.09 19.06
CA VAL A 245 -13.28 -25.25 20.48
C VAL A 245 -11.89 -25.84 20.58
N ILE A 246 -11.08 -25.28 21.47
CA ILE A 246 -9.77 -25.84 21.81
C ILE A 246 -9.96 -27.11 22.64
N ASN A 247 -9.27 -28.20 22.28
CA ASN A 247 -9.37 -29.45 23.01
C ASN A 247 -8.99 -29.28 24.48
N ARG A 248 -9.95 -29.43 25.38
CA ARG A 248 -9.79 -29.21 26.84
C ARG A 248 -9.12 -30.37 27.54
N LEU A 249 -9.07 -31.55 26.92
CA LEU A 249 -8.44 -32.74 27.49
C LEU A 249 -6.91 -32.70 27.35
N VAL A 250 -6.39 -31.91 26.41
CA VAL A 250 -4.93 -31.75 26.23
C VAL A 250 -4.44 -30.61 27.12
N PRO A 251 -3.52 -30.88 28.04
CA PRO A 251 -2.92 -29.81 28.84
C PRO A 251 -2.14 -28.84 27.94
N ALA A 252 -2.23 -27.58 28.27
CA ALA A 252 -1.44 -26.53 27.62
C ALA A 252 -0.97 -25.53 28.69
N SER A 253 0.15 -24.91 28.47
CA SER A 253 0.66 -23.85 29.34
C SER A 253 0.75 -22.55 28.57
N VAL A 254 0.65 -21.45 29.29
CA VAL A 254 0.84 -20.09 28.78
C VAL A 254 1.85 -19.36 29.66
N ARG A 255 2.53 -18.38 29.09
CA ARG A 255 3.40 -17.43 29.80
C ARG A 255 2.76 -16.06 29.74
N PRO A 256 1.89 -15.69 30.70
CA PRO A 256 1.14 -14.44 30.63
C PRO A 256 2.08 -13.24 30.56
N LEU A 257 1.66 -12.22 29.82
CA LEU A 257 2.39 -10.96 29.69
C LEU A 257 1.83 -9.95 30.69
N ASP A 258 2.68 -9.08 31.23
CA ASP A 258 2.22 -7.99 32.11
C ASP A 258 1.51 -6.91 31.26
N ALA A 259 0.26 -6.64 31.59
CA ALA A 259 -0.52 -5.61 30.92
C ALA A 259 0.06 -4.19 31.12
N ALA A 260 0.77 -3.94 32.22
CA ALA A 260 1.43 -2.67 32.46
C ALA A 260 2.66 -2.49 31.54
N GLU A 261 3.46 -3.56 31.33
CA GLU A 261 4.56 -3.53 30.36
C GLU A 261 4.03 -3.31 28.94
N VAL A 262 2.92 -3.99 28.56
CA VAL A 262 2.27 -3.78 27.25
C VAL A 262 1.86 -2.31 27.07
N ALA A 263 1.24 -1.71 28.10
CA ALA A 263 0.84 -0.30 28.05
C ALA A 263 2.05 0.64 27.99
N ALA A 264 3.10 0.35 28.77
CA ALA A 264 4.34 1.14 28.76
C ALA A 264 5.08 1.10 27.42
N ALA A 265 4.85 0.05 26.62
CA ALA A 265 5.37 -0.10 25.25
C ALA A 265 4.40 0.44 24.17
N ASP A 266 3.48 1.32 24.51
CA ASP A 266 2.43 1.86 23.61
C ASP A 266 1.52 0.78 23.00
N GLY A 267 1.54 -0.43 23.55
CA GLY A 267 0.83 -1.59 23.05
C GLY A 267 -0.62 -1.66 23.50
N ARG A 268 -1.30 -2.69 23.01
CA ARG A 268 -2.66 -3.03 23.45
C ARG A 268 -2.82 -4.51 23.72
N VAL A 269 -3.63 -4.84 24.71
CA VAL A 269 -4.00 -6.21 25.03
C VAL A 269 -5.22 -6.61 24.20
N LEU A 270 -5.09 -7.68 23.41
CA LEU A 270 -6.16 -8.22 22.57
C LEU A 270 -6.96 -9.31 23.29
N ALA A 271 -6.33 -10.07 24.18
CA ALA A 271 -6.96 -11.09 25.00
C ALA A 271 -6.29 -11.17 26.37
N THR A 272 -7.09 -11.37 27.41
CA THR A 272 -6.65 -11.53 28.80
C THR A 272 -7.11 -12.87 29.36
N GLY A 273 -6.40 -13.38 30.37
CA GLY A 273 -6.74 -14.57 31.13
C GLY A 273 -5.50 -15.17 31.82
N ASP A 274 -5.74 -16.12 32.76
CA ASP A 274 -4.66 -16.90 33.42
C ASP A 274 -3.54 -16.03 34.04
N GLY A 275 -3.92 -14.88 34.62
CA GLY A 275 -3.00 -14.04 35.37
C GLY A 275 -2.37 -12.88 34.58
N GLY A 276 -2.74 -12.66 33.31
CA GLY A 276 -2.18 -11.56 32.53
C GLY A 276 -2.75 -11.46 31.11
N ALA A 277 -2.00 -10.81 30.23
CA ALA A 277 -2.36 -10.75 28.81
C ALA A 277 -1.95 -12.05 28.11
N LEU A 278 -2.88 -12.64 27.35
CA LEU A 278 -2.65 -13.82 26.51
C LEU A 278 -2.24 -13.46 25.08
N VAL A 279 -2.68 -12.30 24.61
CA VAL A 279 -2.32 -11.77 23.29
C VAL A 279 -2.12 -10.27 23.43
N ALA A 280 -0.94 -9.81 23.09
CA ALA A 280 -0.57 -8.40 23.10
C ALA A 280 -0.06 -7.98 21.72
N GLU A 281 -0.38 -6.75 21.31
CA GLU A 281 0.12 -6.13 20.10
C GLU A 281 0.90 -4.87 20.45
N LEU A 282 2.11 -4.74 19.92
CA LEU A 282 3.00 -3.61 20.12
C LEU A 282 3.31 -2.92 18.79
N PRO A 283 3.27 -1.59 18.74
CA PRO A 283 3.73 -0.83 17.60
C PRO A 283 5.27 -0.78 17.59
N ILE A 284 5.89 -1.13 16.47
CA ILE A 284 7.34 -1.07 16.29
C ILE A 284 7.61 -0.40 14.95
N GLY A 285 8.10 0.85 14.98
CA GLY A 285 8.21 1.63 13.75
C GLY A 285 6.86 1.79 13.05
N PHE A 286 6.83 1.55 11.76
CA PHE A 286 5.61 1.61 10.93
C PHE A 286 4.82 0.29 10.92
N GLY A 287 5.33 -0.77 11.56
CA GLY A 287 4.69 -2.07 11.67
C GLY A 287 4.31 -2.41 13.10
N ARG A 288 4.15 -3.71 13.35
CA ARG A 288 3.73 -4.21 14.66
C ARG A 288 4.22 -5.62 14.95
N ALA A 289 4.41 -5.92 16.24
CA ALA A 289 4.60 -7.27 16.73
C ALA A 289 3.39 -7.70 17.56
N THR A 290 2.86 -8.89 17.29
CA THR A 290 1.82 -9.52 18.09
C THR A 290 2.42 -10.70 18.84
N VAL A 291 2.43 -10.65 20.17
CA VAL A 291 2.93 -11.72 21.03
C VAL A 291 1.76 -12.55 21.54
N VAL A 292 1.80 -13.85 21.26
CA VAL A 292 0.84 -14.84 21.74
C VAL A 292 1.49 -15.62 22.87
N ALA A 293 0.95 -15.53 24.07
CA ALA A 293 1.49 -16.10 25.31
C ALA A 293 1.45 -17.65 25.37
N ALA A 294 1.18 -18.32 24.26
CA ALA A 294 1.12 -19.77 24.13
C ALA A 294 1.83 -20.20 22.85
N SER A 295 2.39 -21.43 22.85
CA SER A 295 2.94 -22.03 21.63
C SER A 295 1.82 -22.34 20.63
N LEU A 296 2.00 -21.87 19.39
CA LEU A 296 1.14 -22.22 18.26
C LEU A 296 1.63 -23.49 17.52
N HIS A 297 2.82 -23.98 17.87
CA HIS A 297 3.46 -25.15 17.26
C HIS A 297 3.27 -26.44 18.06
N GLU A 298 2.78 -26.29 19.31
CA GLU A 298 2.53 -27.42 20.20
C GLU A 298 1.03 -27.69 20.40
N PRO A 299 0.60 -28.96 20.67
CA PRO A 299 -0.75 -29.26 21.07
C PRO A 299 -1.17 -28.50 22.36
N PRO A 300 -2.42 -28.05 22.48
CA PRO A 300 -3.56 -28.29 21.58
C PRO A 300 -3.71 -27.28 20.45
N LEU A 301 -2.90 -26.20 20.39
CA LEU A 301 -3.11 -25.10 19.46
C LEU A 301 -2.62 -25.42 18.05
N SER A 302 -1.55 -26.20 17.90
CA SER A 302 -1.00 -26.56 16.58
C SER A 302 -1.98 -27.31 15.66
N GLY A 303 -2.87 -28.11 16.23
CA GLY A 303 -3.93 -28.84 15.51
C GLY A 303 -5.32 -28.23 15.68
N TRP A 304 -5.44 -27.05 16.28
CA TRP A 304 -6.72 -26.42 16.52
C TRP A 304 -7.33 -25.86 15.23
N GLY A 305 -8.51 -26.35 14.83
CA GLY A 305 -9.21 -25.86 13.64
C GLY A 305 -9.64 -24.39 13.70
N GLY A 306 -9.53 -23.73 14.87
CA GLY A 306 -9.72 -22.29 15.04
C GLY A 306 -8.44 -21.47 14.86
N LEU A 307 -7.27 -22.10 14.65
CA LEU A 307 -6.00 -21.40 14.49
C LEU A 307 -5.96 -20.49 13.24
N PRO A 308 -6.39 -20.95 12.05
CA PRO A 308 -6.42 -20.07 10.88
C PRO A 308 -7.29 -18.81 11.08
N PRO A 309 -8.56 -18.86 11.50
CA PRO A 309 -9.35 -17.66 11.73
C PRO A 309 -8.81 -16.82 12.91
N PHE A 310 -8.20 -17.43 13.94
CA PHE A 310 -7.52 -16.70 15.00
C PHE A 310 -6.38 -15.84 14.44
N LEU A 311 -5.48 -16.41 13.66
CA LEU A 311 -4.39 -15.67 13.03
C LEU A 311 -4.90 -14.59 12.08
N LEU A 312 -5.95 -14.86 11.31
CA LEU A 312 -6.59 -13.87 10.45
C LEU A 312 -7.16 -12.68 11.26
N GLU A 313 -7.67 -12.91 12.48
CA GLU A 313 -8.10 -11.81 13.35
C GLU A 313 -6.92 -10.97 13.82
N LEU A 314 -5.80 -11.59 14.18
CA LEU A 314 -4.57 -10.89 14.58
C LEU A 314 -4.02 -9.99 13.46
N THR A 315 -4.27 -10.32 12.19
CA THR A 315 -3.83 -9.47 11.07
C THR A 315 -4.73 -8.26 10.81
N ARG A 316 -5.85 -8.12 11.49
CA ARG A 316 -6.73 -6.96 11.33
C ARG A 316 -6.06 -5.69 11.82
N LYS A 317 -6.11 -4.66 10.98
CA LYS A 317 -5.52 -3.35 11.27
C LYS A 317 -6.49 -2.40 12.00
N ALA A 318 -7.79 -2.68 11.98
CA ALA A 318 -8.79 -1.87 12.65
C ALA A 318 -9.86 -2.74 13.32
N PRO A 319 -10.25 -2.44 14.57
CA PRO A 319 -11.34 -3.14 15.26
C PRO A 319 -12.68 -2.83 14.60
N GLY A 320 -13.54 -3.84 14.45
CA GLY A 320 -14.90 -3.65 13.92
C GLY A 320 -14.97 -3.22 12.45
N GLY A 321 -13.85 -3.23 11.74
CA GLY A 321 -13.85 -3.10 10.29
C GLY A 321 -14.77 -4.17 9.73
N ALA A 322 -15.74 -3.80 8.86
CA ALA A 322 -16.55 -4.77 8.15
C ALA A 322 -15.61 -5.81 7.57
N GLY A 323 -15.89 -7.09 7.81
CA GLY A 323 -15.21 -8.15 7.09
C GLY A 323 -15.33 -7.85 5.59
N PRO A 324 -14.58 -8.50 4.74
CA PRO A 324 -14.68 -8.29 3.31
C PRO A 324 -16.16 -8.38 2.94
N GLY A 325 -16.73 -7.24 2.52
CA GLY A 325 -18.11 -7.20 2.07
C GLY A 325 -18.23 -8.14 0.87
N ASP A 326 -19.40 -8.76 0.70
CA ASP A 326 -19.73 -9.61 -0.45
C ASP A 326 -19.70 -8.87 -1.82
N ARG A 327 -19.15 -7.65 -1.86
CA ARG A 327 -18.96 -6.89 -3.08
C ARG A 327 -17.54 -7.09 -3.58
N ALA A 328 -17.41 -7.63 -4.78
CA ALA A 328 -16.16 -7.64 -5.48
C ALA A 328 -15.62 -6.20 -5.62
N SER A 329 -14.33 -6.01 -5.34
CA SER A 329 -13.65 -4.73 -5.57
C SER A 329 -13.78 -4.34 -7.05
N THR A 330 -13.96 -3.05 -7.30
CA THR A 330 -14.04 -2.52 -8.67
C THR A 330 -12.67 -2.11 -9.23
N GLY A 331 -11.60 -2.23 -8.44
CA GLY A 331 -10.24 -1.86 -8.77
C GLY A 331 -9.32 -1.90 -7.56
N GLU A 332 -8.14 -1.36 -7.70
CA GLU A 332 -7.08 -1.30 -6.69
C GLU A 332 -6.77 0.16 -6.32
N MET A 333 -6.41 0.42 -5.05
CA MET A 333 -5.99 1.75 -4.60
C MET A 333 -4.75 2.25 -5.37
N ALA A 334 -3.85 1.34 -5.75
CA ALA A 334 -2.70 1.67 -6.58
C ALA A 334 -3.09 2.22 -7.94
N ASP A 335 -4.13 1.67 -8.59
CA ASP A 335 -4.63 2.18 -9.87
C ASP A 335 -5.13 3.61 -9.74
N GLN A 336 -5.77 3.95 -8.62
CA GLN A 336 -6.23 5.31 -8.37
C GLN A 336 -5.06 6.28 -8.17
N VAL A 337 -4.04 5.88 -7.39
CA VAL A 337 -2.80 6.66 -7.19
C VAL A 337 -2.08 6.87 -8.52
N TYR A 338 -1.92 5.81 -9.29
CA TYR A 338 -1.23 5.87 -10.58
C TYR A 338 -2.01 6.66 -11.62
N GLY A 339 -3.34 6.55 -11.61
CA GLY A 339 -4.21 7.38 -12.45
C GLY A 339 -4.16 8.88 -12.11
N ALA A 340 -3.93 9.22 -10.82
CA ALA A 340 -3.74 10.61 -10.41
C ALA A 340 -2.35 11.16 -10.82
N LEU A 341 -1.36 10.28 -10.98
CA LEU A 341 -0.01 10.60 -11.46
C LEU A 341 0.12 10.59 -12.97
N GLU A 342 -0.94 10.21 -13.71
CA GLU A 342 -0.86 10.28 -15.16
C GLU A 342 -0.51 11.69 -15.61
N ALA A 343 0.50 11.79 -16.48
CA ALA A 343 0.78 13.02 -17.19
C ALA A 343 -0.47 13.40 -18.00
N ASP A 344 -0.81 14.67 -18.07
CA ASP A 344 -1.79 15.17 -19.01
C ASP A 344 -1.17 15.08 -20.43
N VAL A 345 -0.86 13.85 -20.86
CA VAL A 345 -0.73 13.60 -22.27
C VAL A 345 -2.09 13.99 -22.85
N PRO A 346 -2.15 14.97 -23.78
CA PRO A 346 -3.42 15.39 -24.34
C PRO A 346 -4.18 14.14 -24.70
N ALA A 347 -5.27 13.88 -23.97
CA ALA A 347 -6.07 12.69 -24.21
C ALA A 347 -6.40 12.71 -25.68
N GLY A 348 -5.83 11.80 -26.44
CA GLY A 348 -6.22 11.62 -27.82
C GLY A 348 -7.75 11.61 -27.78
N SER A 349 -8.38 12.39 -28.65
CA SER A 349 -9.82 12.69 -28.63
C SER A 349 -10.62 11.52 -28.05
N SER A 350 -11.51 11.74 -27.09
CA SER A 350 -12.26 10.66 -26.47
C SER A 350 -12.85 9.73 -27.54
N PRO A 351 -13.02 8.43 -27.30
CA PRO A 351 -13.62 7.52 -28.29
C PRO A 351 -14.94 8.05 -28.86
N GLY A 352 -15.71 8.78 -28.04
CA GLY A 352 -16.92 9.48 -28.46
C GLY A 352 -16.62 10.62 -29.42
N THR A 353 -15.60 11.43 -29.14
CA THR A 353 -15.18 12.52 -30.07
C THR A 353 -14.65 11.96 -31.37
N VAL A 354 -13.82 10.90 -31.33
CA VAL A 354 -13.35 10.20 -32.55
C VAL A 354 -14.53 9.63 -33.32
N GLY A 355 -15.51 9.03 -32.64
CA GLY A 355 -16.73 8.53 -33.26
C GLY A 355 -17.55 9.64 -33.97
N VAL A 356 -17.71 10.80 -33.33
CA VAL A 356 -18.38 11.98 -33.91
C VAL A 356 -17.62 12.50 -35.13
N TRP A 357 -16.29 12.63 -35.04
CA TRP A 357 -15.46 13.05 -36.18
C TRP A 357 -15.48 12.04 -37.30
N ALA A 358 -15.43 10.73 -37.01
CA ALA A 358 -15.54 9.68 -38.03
C ALA A 358 -16.91 9.73 -38.73
N LEU A 359 -17.99 9.93 -37.95
CA LEU A 359 -19.34 10.09 -38.50
C LEU A 359 -19.45 11.34 -39.34
N ALA A 360 -18.91 12.48 -38.91
CA ALA A 360 -18.89 13.73 -39.65
C ALA A 360 -18.12 13.57 -40.98
N LEU A 361 -16.95 12.91 -40.93
CA LEU A 361 -16.16 12.62 -42.13
C LEU A 361 -16.93 11.71 -43.08
N LEU A 362 -17.64 10.71 -42.61
CA LEU A 362 -18.45 9.80 -43.39
C LEU A 362 -19.62 10.53 -44.08
N VAL A 363 -20.24 11.50 -43.39
CA VAL A 363 -21.26 12.37 -43.97
C VAL A 363 -20.68 13.29 -45.04
N VAL A 364 -19.49 13.84 -44.82
CA VAL A 364 -18.80 14.73 -45.81
C VAL A 364 -18.38 13.95 -47.03
N VAL A 365 -17.70 12.83 -46.88
CA VAL A 365 -17.19 12.00 -47.98
C VAL A 365 -18.31 11.25 -48.71
N GLY A 366 -19.39 10.89 -48.02
CA GLY A 366 -20.51 10.17 -48.61
C GLY A 366 -21.60 11.11 -49.20
N PRO A 367 -22.66 11.39 -48.44
CA PRO A 367 -23.81 12.11 -48.97
C PRO A 367 -23.50 13.55 -49.44
N LEU A 368 -22.58 14.27 -48.74
CA LEU A 368 -22.27 15.66 -49.09
C LEU A 368 -21.45 15.73 -50.38
N ASP A 369 -20.41 14.91 -50.53
CA ASP A 369 -19.61 14.83 -51.74
C ASP A 369 -20.46 14.33 -52.92
N TYR A 370 -21.35 13.36 -52.73
CA TYR A 370 -22.30 12.90 -53.72
C TYR A 370 -23.22 14.03 -54.17
N LEU A 371 -23.82 14.80 -53.30
CA LEU A 371 -24.67 15.96 -53.64
C LEU A 371 -23.87 17.01 -54.41
N LEU A 372 -22.66 17.32 -53.96
CA LEU A 372 -21.80 18.32 -54.60
C LEU A 372 -21.40 17.89 -56.00
N VAL A 373 -20.82 16.70 -56.14
CA VAL A 373 -20.18 16.26 -57.41
C VAL A 373 -21.20 15.74 -58.44
N HIS A 374 -22.19 14.94 -57.95
CA HIS A 374 -23.17 14.33 -58.88
C HIS A 374 -24.37 15.22 -59.17
N ARG A 375 -24.86 15.99 -58.19
CA ARG A 375 -26.11 16.74 -58.36
C ARG A 375 -25.88 18.21 -58.67
N LEU A 376 -24.88 18.87 -58.08
CA LEU A 376 -24.60 20.28 -58.27
C LEU A 376 -23.66 20.49 -59.45
N LEU A 377 -22.54 19.78 -59.50
CA LEU A 377 -21.50 19.92 -60.52
C LEU A 377 -21.74 19.03 -61.78
N ASN A 378 -22.56 18.00 -61.65
CA ASN A 378 -22.88 16.99 -62.65
C ASN A 378 -21.64 16.37 -63.35
N ARG A 379 -20.54 16.19 -62.56
CA ARG A 379 -19.25 15.67 -63.06
C ARG A 379 -18.71 14.57 -62.04
N PRO A 380 -19.17 13.30 -62.16
CA PRO A 380 -18.83 12.25 -61.28
C PRO A 380 -17.31 11.95 -61.18
N ALA A 381 -16.56 12.24 -62.25
CA ALA A 381 -15.10 12.06 -62.25
C ALA A 381 -14.37 12.95 -61.22
N LEU A 382 -14.99 14.05 -60.73
CA LEU A 382 -14.41 14.93 -59.74
C LEU A 382 -14.32 14.29 -58.33
N THR A 383 -15.06 13.23 -58.06
CA THR A 383 -14.94 12.48 -56.78
C THR A 383 -13.50 12.00 -56.51
N TRP A 384 -12.76 11.67 -57.58
CA TRP A 384 -11.35 11.30 -57.48
C TRP A 384 -10.43 12.44 -57.01
N VAL A 385 -10.88 13.68 -57.12
CA VAL A 385 -10.15 14.87 -56.64
C VAL A 385 -10.68 15.30 -55.27
N THR A 386 -12.00 15.30 -55.09
CA THR A 386 -12.61 15.76 -53.83
C THR A 386 -12.35 14.81 -52.68
N LEU A 387 -12.32 13.49 -52.91
CA LEU A 387 -12.03 12.50 -51.85
C LEU A 387 -10.64 12.69 -51.23
N PRO A 388 -9.53 12.76 -51.96
CA PRO A 388 -8.22 13.07 -51.36
C PRO A 388 -8.18 14.42 -50.65
N LEU A 389 -8.94 15.42 -51.16
CA LEU A 389 -9.00 16.75 -50.57
C LEU A 389 -9.73 16.76 -49.25
N TRP A 390 -10.85 16.02 -49.09
CA TRP A 390 -11.55 15.82 -47.83
C TRP A 390 -10.71 15.06 -46.83
N LEU A 391 -10.06 13.96 -47.26
CA LEU A 391 -9.17 13.17 -46.39
C LEU A 391 -7.96 13.99 -45.97
N GLY A 392 -7.32 14.71 -46.88
CA GLY A 392 -6.20 15.59 -46.58
C GLY A 392 -6.57 16.72 -45.61
N GLY A 393 -7.73 17.34 -45.84
CA GLY A 393 -8.27 18.38 -44.96
C GLY A 393 -8.58 17.85 -43.55
N ALA A 394 -9.22 16.68 -43.48
CA ALA A 394 -9.49 16.02 -42.17
C ALA A 394 -8.21 15.63 -41.43
N THR A 395 -7.21 15.11 -42.16
CA THR A 395 -5.90 14.78 -41.61
C THR A 395 -5.19 16.04 -41.11
N ALA A 396 -5.16 17.11 -41.90
CA ALA A 396 -4.56 18.38 -41.48
C ALA A 396 -5.26 18.97 -40.24
N LEU A 397 -6.59 18.89 -40.19
CA LEU A 397 -7.37 19.35 -39.06
C LEU A 397 -7.10 18.51 -37.80
N ALA A 398 -6.98 17.18 -37.95
CA ALA A 398 -6.64 16.28 -36.88
C ALA A 398 -5.22 16.55 -36.31
N LEU A 399 -4.26 16.79 -37.19
CA LEU A 399 -2.89 17.14 -36.80
C LEU A 399 -2.82 18.54 -36.16
N TRP A 400 -3.62 19.49 -36.64
CA TRP A 400 -3.63 20.85 -36.05
C TRP A 400 -4.28 20.92 -34.67
N GLY A 401 -5.20 20.01 -34.40
CA GLY A 401 -5.88 19.92 -33.07
C GLY A 401 -5.11 19.14 -32.03
N THR A 402 -3.92 18.60 -32.31
CA THR A 402 -3.09 17.94 -31.32
C THR A 402 -2.39 18.99 -30.48
N ALA A 403 -2.86 19.19 -29.24
CA ALA A 403 -2.13 19.99 -28.26
C ALA A 403 -0.74 19.38 -28.02
N GLU A 404 0.27 20.22 -27.81
CA GLU A 404 1.60 19.78 -27.38
C GLU A 404 1.46 19.09 -26.02
N ALA A 405 2.14 17.97 -25.85
CA ALA A 405 2.19 17.27 -24.57
C ALA A 405 3.03 18.12 -23.60
N ASP A 406 2.52 18.36 -22.41
CA ASP A 406 3.31 18.98 -21.35
C ASP A 406 4.45 18.02 -20.96
N PRO A 407 5.71 18.37 -21.20
CA PRO A 407 6.84 17.49 -20.89
C PRO A 407 7.20 17.47 -19.40
N THR A 408 6.42 18.11 -18.53
CA THR A 408 6.74 18.20 -17.12
C THR A 408 6.47 16.89 -16.35
N PRO A 409 7.47 16.37 -15.62
CA PRO A 409 7.27 15.21 -14.76
C PRO A 409 6.29 15.50 -13.63
N ARG A 410 5.52 14.49 -13.21
CA ARG A 410 4.63 14.57 -12.05
C ARG A 410 5.16 13.68 -10.93
N ARG A 411 5.11 14.19 -9.69
CA ARG A 411 5.65 13.48 -8.53
C ARG A 411 4.62 13.36 -7.41
N LEU A 412 4.62 12.19 -6.77
CA LEU A 412 4.01 11.96 -5.46
C LEU A 412 5.10 11.46 -4.52
N GLU A 413 5.23 12.08 -3.38
CA GLU A 413 6.22 11.75 -2.36
C GLU A 413 5.52 11.49 -1.03
N LEU A 414 5.81 10.36 -0.41
CA LEU A 414 5.40 10.02 0.94
C LEU A 414 6.64 10.00 1.83
N LEU A 415 6.62 10.81 2.88
CA LEU A 415 7.68 10.88 3.88
C LEU A 415 7.12 10.37 5.21
N ASP A 416 7.56 9.20 5.61
CA ASP A 416 7.21 8.58 6.89
C ASP A 416 8.32 8.86 7.91
N VAL A 417 7.97 9.41 9.07
CA VAL A 417 8.92 9.76 10.14
C VAL A 417 8.54 9.02 11.42
N ASP A 418 9.44 8.21 11.96
CA ASP A 418 9.33 7.68 13.31
C ASP A 418 10.21 8.54 14.23
N VAL A 419 9.57 9.40 15.02
CA VAL A 419 10.26 10.37 15.87
C VAL A 419 11.01 9.67 17.00
N ALA A 420 10.45 8.60 17.57
CA ALA A 420 11.07 7.87 18.67
C ALA A 420 12.32 7.09 18.26
N ALA A 421 12.33 6.57 17.02
CA ALA A 421 13.45 5.82 16.47
C ALA A 421 14.44 6.68 15.67
N ASP A 422 14.18 7.99 15.57
CA ASP A 422 14.93 8.94 14.70
C ASP A 422 15.13 8.39 13.28
N ARG A 423 14.05 7.86 12.69
CA ARG A 423 14.10 7.19 11.41
C ARG A 423 13.12 7.79 10.42
N VAL A 424 13.58 7.91 9.18
CA VAL A 424 12.73 8.28 8.05
C VAL A 424 12.67 7.16 7.01
N ARG A 425 11.50 7.00 6.40
CA ARG A 425 11.27 6.17 5.22
C ARG A 425 10.59 7.03 4.17
N GLY A 426 11.20 7.13 2.99
CA GLY A 426 10.63 7.81 1.84
C GLY A 426 10.16 6.82 0.79
N SER A 427 8.99 7.07 0.21
CA SER A 427 8.52 6.39 -1.00
C SER A 427 8.05 7.46 -1.98
N ALA A 428 8.64 7.52 -3.15
CA ALA A 428 8.29 8.52 -4.14
C ALA A 428 8.01 7.88 -5.51
N TRP A 429 7.06 8.41 -6.22
CA TRP A 429 6.69 8.01 -7.57
C TRP A 429 6.84 9.21 -8.49
N ALA A 430 7.48 9.00 -9.63
CA ALA A 430 7.62 9.99 -10.67
C ALA A 430 7.12 9.45 -12.02
N THR A 431 6.22 10.15 -12.67
CA THR A 431 5.80 9.87 -14.04
C THR A 431 6.51 10.88 -14.94
N VAL A 432 7.39 10.39 -15.81
CA VAL A 432 8.17 11.20 -16.73
C VAL A 432 7.65 11.01 -18.15
N PRO A 433 7.05 12.04 -18.78
CA PRO A 433 6.53 11.97 -20.14
C PRO A 433 7.67 12.04 -21.16
N ALA A 434 7.44 11.42 -22.32
CA ALA A 434 8.30 11.50 -23.49
C ALA A 434 7.68 12.46 -24.54
N PRO A 435 8.24 13.65 -24.73
CA PRO A 435 7.75 14.60 -25.72
C PRO A 435 7.95 14.09 -27.14
N GLU A 436 9.01 13.35 -27.39
CA GLU A 436 9.37 12.74 -28.66
C GLU A 436 9.83 11.28 -28.48
N ALA A 437 9.97 10.53 -29.57
CA ALA A 437 10.53 9.17 -29.49
C ALA A 437 12.04 9.21 -29.26
N GLY A 438 12.54 8.49 -28.25
CA GLY A 438 13.96 8.52 -27.93
C GLY A 438 14.33 7.71 -26.70
N ARG A 439 15.44 8.09 -26.05
CA ARG A 439 15.95 7.44 -24.84
C ARG A 439 16.00 8.42 -23.68
N LEU A 440 15.26 8.05 -22.63
CA LEU A 440 15.19 8.82 -21.39
C LEU A 440 16.30 8.38 -20.41
N THR A 441 16.94 9.34 -19.76
CA THR A 441 17.77 9.12 -18.57
C THR A 441 17.14 9.85 -17.40
N VAL A 442 17.03 9.18 -16.25
CA VAL A 442 16.41 9.72 -15.03
C VAL A 442 17.31 9.48 -13.85
N GLY A 443 17.71 10.54 -13.16
CA GLY A 443 18.25 10.52 -11.80
C GLY A 443 17.12 10.83 -10.82
N PHE A 444 16.85 9.94 -9.87
CA PHE A 444 15.81 10.13 -8.86
C PHE A 444 16.36 9.75 -7.50
N ARG A 445 16.57 10.73 -6.62
CA ARG A 445 17.28 10.58 -5.34
C ARG A 445 16.60 11.36 -4.22
N PRO A 446 16.84 11.01 -2.93
CA PRO A 446 16.46 11.86 -1.81
C PRO A 446 17.10 13.22 -1.93
N SER A 447 16.41 14.30 -1.50
CA SER A 447 16.93 15.66 -1.52
C SER A 447 18.14 15.81 -0.58
N ASP A 448 18.95 16.85 -0.79
CA ASP A 448 20.18 17.11 -0.02
C ASP A 448 19.97 17.10 1.50
N ARG A 449 18.79 17.49 1.99
CA ARG A 449 18.46 17.41 3.41
C ARG A 449 18.56 15.98 3.98
N PHE A 450 18.23 14.99 3.20
CA PHE A 450 18.22 13.58 3.63
C PHE A 450 19.41 12.80 3.04
N ALA A 451 20.07 13.33 2.01
CA ALA A 451 21.11 12.63 1.26
C ALA A 451 22.30 12.19 2.13
N GLY A 452 22.67 13.00 3.13
CA GLY A 452 23.85 12.74 4.00
C GLY A 452 23.71 11.52 4.92
N GLY A 453 22.48 11.02 5.15
CA GLY A 453 22.18 9.92 6.04
C GLY A 453 21.48 8.73 5.38
N VAL A 454 21.34 8.73 4.06
CA VAL A 454 20.65 7.65 3.33
C VAL A 454 21.37 6.32 3.56
N GLN A 455 20.67 5.37 4.15
CA GLN A 455 21.20 4.03 4.42
C GLN A 455 20.91 3.04 3.30
N ASP A 456 19.83 3.28 2.55
CA ASP A 456 19.35 2.39 1.51
C ASP A 456 18.44 3.18 0.56
N ALA A 457 18.84 3.34 -0.69
CA ALA A 457 18.03 3.99 -1.73
C ALA A 457 17.93 3.09 -2.94
N ARG A 458 16.70 2.84 -3.39
CA ARG A 458 16.41 1.90 -4.48
C ARG A 458 15.50 2.54 -5.48
N LEU A 459 16.00 2.74 -6.67
CA LEU A 459 15.21 3.14 -7.82
C LEU A 459 14.68 1.88 -8.52
N GLY A 460 13.39 1.84 -8.77
CA GLY A 460 12.72 0.83 -9.55
C GLY A 460 11.72 1.45 -10.51
N TYR A 461 11.02 0.62 -11.27
CA TYR A 461 9.84 1.05 -12.01
C TYR A 461 8.59 0.84 -11.14
N ALA A 462 7.54 1.62 -11.39
CA ALA A 462 6.22 1.38 -10.84
C ALA A 462 5.32 0.78 -11.93
N ALA A 463 4.94 -0.50 -11.75
CA ALA A 463 4.03 -1.20 -12.64
C ALA A 463 2.60 -1.12 -12.09
N GLU A 464 1.61 -1.22 -12.97
CA GLU A 464 0.23 -1.39 -12.57
C GLU A 464 -0.05 -2.85 -12.22
N PRO A 465 -0.70 -3.12 -11.08
CA PRO A 465 -1.07 -4.47 -10.70
C PRO A 465 -2.03 -5.06 -11.75
N GLY A 466 -1.77 -6.29 -12.17
CA GLY A 466 -2.69 -7.01 -13.05
C GLY A 466 -2.90 -6.45 -14.45
N ALA A 467 -2.08 -5.52 -14.90
CA ALA A 467 -2.21 -4.87 -16.20
C ALA A 467 -1.79 -5.80 -17.36
N THR A 468 -2.55 -6.87 -17.61
CA THR A 468 -2.43 -7.64 -18.85
C THR A 468 -2.85 -6.83 -20.08
N PHE A 469 -3.68 -5.80 -19.92
CA PHE A 469 -4.16 -4.91 -20.99
C PHE A 469 -3.66 -3.47 -20.89
N GLY A 470 -3.18 -3.01 -19.73
CA GLY A 470 -2.71 -1.64 -19.52
C GLY A 470 -1.52 -1.26 -20.42
N GLY A 471 -0.61 -2.19 -20.65
CA GLY A 471 0.52 -2.00 -21.58
C GLY A 471 0.12 -1.86 -23.05
N LEU A 472 -1.04 -2.34 -23.45
CA LEU A 472 -1.50 -2.26 -24.86
C LEU A 472 -1.89 -0.83 -25.26
N TYR A 473 -2.42 -0.06 -24.30
CA TYR A 473 -2.89 1.31 -24.52
C TYR A 473 -1.90 2.40 -24.13
N ARG A 474 -0.84 2.04 -23.39
CA ARG A 474 0.17 2.99 -22.87
C ARG A 474 1.51 2.96 -23.60
N GLY A 475 1.56 2.33 -24.75
CA GLY A 475 2.69 2.41 -25.67
C GLY A 475 3.92 1.53 -25.34
N GLY A 476 4.01 0.96 -24.15
CA GLY A 476 5.18 0.15 -23.75
C GLY A 476 5.07 -1.35 -24.04
N GLY A 477 3.85 -1.87 -24.12
CA GLY A 477 3.61 -3.32 -24.11
C GLY A 477 3.69 -4.06 -25.43
N VAL A 478 3.82 -3.40 -26.56
CA VAL A 478 3.64 -4.04 -27.89
C VAL A 478 4.95 -4.15 -28.69
N GLY A 479 6.11 -4.04 -28.03
CA GLY A 479 7.39 -4.22 -28.73
C GLY A 479 7.70 -3.14 -29.79
N LEU A 480 7.07 -1.99 -29.70
CA LEU A 480 7.30 -0.86 -30.62
C LEU A 480 8.66 -0.16 -30.36
N ALA A 481 9.26 -0.39 -29.19
CA ALA A 481 10.59 0.08 -28.84
C ALA A 481 11.49 -1.11 -28.49
N PRO A 482 12.18 -1.72 -29.45
CA PRO A 482 13.14 -2.78 -29.15
C PRO A 482 14.32 -2.20 -28.38
N GLY A 483 14.61 -2.79 -27.23
CA GLY A 483 15.78 -2.44 -26.43
C GLY A 483 15.54 -2.57 -24.95
N GLY A 484 16.63 -2.57 -24.22
CA GLY A 484 16.68 -2.56 -22.76
C GLY A 484 17.17 -1.20 -22.25
N TYR A 485 17.06 -1.05 -20.93
CA TYR A 485 17.63 0.05 -20.18
C TYR A 485 18.32 -0.47 -18.93
N GLU A 486 19.17 0.35 -18.35
CA GLU A 486 19.93 0.00 -17.16
C GLU A 486 19.47 0.84 -15.97
N ILE A 487 19.42 0.24 -14.79
CA ILE A 487 19.33 0.98 -13.53
C ILE A 487 20.59 0.71 -12.72
N ALA A 488 21.31 1.81 -12.43
CA ALA A 488 22.50 1.81 -11.57
C ALA A 488 22.27 2.75 -10.38
N GLY A 489 22.21 2.19 -9.15
CA GLY A 489 21.88 2.97 -7.96
C GLY A 489 20.50 3.65 -8.07
N THR A 490 20.51 4.98 -8.10
CA THR A 490 19.30 5.85 -8.22
C THR A 490 19.16 6.47 -9.61
N GLU A 491 19.82 5.91 -10.62
CA GLU A 491 19.78 6.40 -12.00
C GLU A 491 19.30 5.32 -12.96
N ALA A 492 18.32 5.64 -13.79
CA ALA A 492 17.85 4.84 -14.91
C ALA A 492 18.37 5.44 -16.22
N ARG A 493 19.07 4.64 -17.04
CA ARG A 493 19.75 5.09 -18.26
C ARG A 493 19.20 4.43 -19.51
N GLY A 494 18.96 5.25 -20.52
CA GLY A 494 18.65 4.78 -21.87
C GLY A 494 17.29 4.10 -21.99
N VAL A 495 16.29 4.50 -21.21
CA VAL A 495 14.92 3.98 -21.25
C VAL A 495 14.29 4.31 -22.59
N PRO A 496 14.01 3.32 -23.47
CA PRO A 496 13.41 3.58 -24.76
C PRO A 496 11.94 3.92 -24.61
N LEU A 497 11.55 5.10 -25.06
CA LEU A 497 10.16 5.57 -25.01
C LEU A 497 9.70 6.03 -26.39
N PRO A 498 8.49 5.63 -26.82
CA PRO A 498 7.83 6.23 -27.98
C PRO A 498 7.34 7.64 -27.66
N GLU A 499 7.13 8.43 -28.70
CA GLU A 499 6.50 9.74 -28.60
C GLU A 499 5.14 9.67 -27.89
N ARG A 500 4.83 10.65 -27.04
CA ARG A 500 3.58 10.75 -26.26
C ARG A 500 3.32 9.56 -25.35
N SER A 501 4.37 8.95 -24.88
CA SER A 501 4.32 7.94 -23.82
C SER A 501 4.86 8.52 -22.51
N ALA A 502 4.77 7.74 -21.46
CA ALA A 502 5.36 8.11 -20.17
C ALA A 502 5.90 6.87 -19.47
N LYS A 503 6.96 7.05 -18.68
CA LYS A 503 7.49 6.00 -17.81
C LYS A 503 7.33 6.41 -16.37
N ARG A 504 6.89 5.47 -15.53
CA ARG A 504 6.77 5.69 -14.11
C ARG A 504 7.90 4.98 -13.37
N PHE A 505 8.54 5.73 -12.48
CA PHE A 505 9.59 5.26 -11.60
C PHE A 505 9.13 5.30 -10.15
N ARG A 506 9.71 4.46 -9.31
CA ARG A 506 9.52 4.44 -7.87
C ARG A 506 10.88 4.48 -7.18
N LEU A 507 11.03 5.37 -6.24
CA LEU A 507 12.16 5.47 -5.35
C LEU A 507 11.70 5.13 -3.93
N ASP A 508 12.32 4.12 -3.33
CA ASP A 508 12.18 3.82 -1.90
C ASP A 508 13.52 4.05 -1.22
N TRP A 509 13.50 4.74 -0.08
CA TRP A 509 14.72 5.04 0.68
C TRP A 509 14.47 5.10 2.19
N THR A 510 15.54 4.91 2.97
CA THR A 510 15.52 5.04 4.43
C THR A 510 16.74 5.79 4.92
N GLY A 511 16.60 6.47 6.07
CA GLY A 511 17.69 7.22 6.69
C GLY A 511 17.31 7.73 8.08
N PRO A 512 18.17 8.52 8.72
CA PRO A 512 17.86 9.22 9.95
C PRO A 512 16.86 10.35 9.69
N ALA A 513 16.04 10.67 10.68
CA ALA A 513 15.09 11.78 10.61
C ALA A 513 15.75 13.14 10.92
N ASP A 514 16.87 13.14 11.65
CA ASP A 514 17.64 14.33 12.05
C ASP A 514 16.75 15.45 12.62
N GLY A 515 15.80 15.07 13.50
CA GLY A 515 14.88 16.01 14.12
C GLY A 515 13.93 16.71 13.14
N ALA A 516 13.62 16.07 12.00
CA ALA A 516 12.72 16.64 10.98
C ALA A 516 11.34 17.00 11.57
N ILE A 517 10.85 16.22 12.53
CA ILE A 517 9.61 16.47 13.28
C ILE A 517 9.91 16.26 14.76
N ALA A 518 9.40 17.15 15.60
CA ALA A 518 9.45 17.04 17.05
C ALA A 518 8.05 17.11 17.65
N GLY A 519 7.81 16.33 18.70
CA GLY A 519 6.53 16.34 19.42
C GLY A 519 6.77 16.07 20.89
N GLU A 520 6.26 16.97 21.74
CA GLU A 520 6.15 16.82 23.18
C GLU A 520 4.67 16.65 23.51
N LEU A 521 4.15 15.43 23.29
CA LEU A 521 2.74 15.14 23.44
C LEU A 521 2.46 14.45 24.77
N VAL A 522 1.39 14.88 25.42
CA VAL A 522 0.93 14.34 26.69
C VAL A 522 -0.56 13.98 26.59
N ALA A 523 -0.93 12.81 27.05
CA ALA A 523 -2.32 12.41 27.18
C ALA A 523 -2.75 12.47 28.65
N GLU A 524 -3.79 13.26 28.92
CA GLU A 524 -4.41 13.37 30.22
C GLU A 524 -5.92 13.09 30.08
N ASP A 525 -6.43 12.13 30.84
CA ASP A 525 -7.82 11.65 30.77
C ASP A 525 -8.31 11.33 29.35
N GLY A 526 -7.39 10.82 28.50
CA GLY A 526 -7.68 10.48 27.11
C GLY A 526 -7.77 11.66 26.13
N ALA A 527 -7.49 12.87 26.60
CA ALA A 527 -7.32 14.06 25.77
C ALA A 527 -5.85 14.28 25.46
N LEU A 528 -5.52 14.62 24.22
CA LEU A 528 -4.17 14.90 23.77
C LEU A 528 -3.86 16.39 23.94
N GLY A 529 -2.74 16.69 24.58
CA GLY A 529 -2.15 18.02 24.76
C GLY A 529 -0.68 18.05 24.39
N GLY A 530 -0.02 19.18 24.66
CA GLY A 530 1.41 19.36 24.35
C GLY A 530 1.63 20.11 23.04
N SER A 531 2.74 19.82 22.32
CA SER A 531 3.06 20.55 21.09
C SER A 531 3.69 19.66 20.02
N VAL A 532 3.52 20.03 18.75
CA VAL A 532 4.17 19.44 17.57
C VAL A 532 4.79 20.55 16.73
N SER A 533 6.01 20.33 16.29
CA SER A 533 6.75 21.23 15.38
C SER A 533 7.52 20.45 14.35
N HIS A 534 8.01 21.12 13.29
CA HIS A 534 8.83 20.49 12.27
C HIS A 534 9.92 21.46 11.74
N THR A 535 10.99 20.89 11.19
CA THR A 535 12.07 21.61 10.52
C THR A 535 12.16 21.26 9.04
N LEU A 536 11.14 20.60 8.48
CA LEU A 536 11.05 20.25 7.07
C LEU A 536 11.06 21.52 6.18
N PRO A 537 11.55 21.43 4.94
CA PRO A 537 11.47 22.54 4.01
C PRO A 537 10.01 22.87 3.68
N GLY A 538 9.63 24.15 3.76
CA GLY A 538 8.26 24.58 3.48
C GLY A 538 7.32 24.53 4.68
N ALA A 539 6.01 24.67 4.43
CA ALA A 539 4.97 24.63 5.44
C ALA A 539 4.15 23.34 5.32
N LEU A 540 3.64 22.86 6.46
CA LEU A 540 2.77 21.70 6.52
C LEU A 540 1.31 22.18 6.47
N SER A 541 0.63 21.93 5.36
CA SER A 541 -0.75 22.29 5.10
C SER A 541 -1.71 21.09 5.26
N ASP A 542 -3.00 21.35 5.43
CA ASP A 542 -4.06 20.33 5.58
C ASP A 542 -3.75 19.26 6.63
N PHE A 543 -2.97 19.61 7.65
CA PHE A 543 -2.49 18.65 8.63
C PHE A 543 -3.52 18.31 9.69
N PHE A 544 -3.42 17.09 10.22
CA PHE A 544 -4.19 16.60 11.34
C PHE A 544 -3.43 15.56 12.14
N LEU A 545 -3.79 15.42 13.40
CA LEU A 545 -3.22 14.47 14.33
C LEU A 545 -4.27 13.41 14.69
N VAL A 546 -3.88 12.14 14.75
CA VAL A 546 -4.74 11.02 15.16
C VAL A 546 -4.19 10.44 16.46
N TYR A 547 -5.02 10.31 17.47
CA TYR A 547 -4.69 9.64 18.72
C TYR A 547 -5.91 8.86 19.24
N ARG A 548 -5.75 7.56 19.49
CA ARG A 548 -6.79 6.66 20.00
C ARG A 548 -8.14 6.83 19.29
N GLY A 549 -8.12 6.84 17.96
CA GLY A 549 -9.32 6.94 17.13
C GLY A 549 -9.97 8.32 17.08
N ARG A 550 -9.32 9.36 17.62
CA ARG A 550 -9.75 10.77 17.53
C ARG A 550 -8.82 11.56 16.62
N VAL A 551 -9.39 12.50 15.88
CA VAL A 551 -8.68 13.46 15.02
C VAL A 551 -8.66 14.81 15.69
N TYR A 552 -7.51 15.45 15.70
CA TYR A 552 -7.25 16.81 16.12
C TYR A 552 -6.74 17.60 14.92
N ARG A 553 -7.37 18.70 14.58
CA ARG A 553 -6.94 19.55 13.46
C ARG A 553 -7.20 21.03 13.74
N PRO A 554 -6.46 21.95 13.10
CA PRO A 554 -6.80 23.35 13.13
C PRO A 554 -8.22 23.60 12.58
N ASP A 555 -8.94 24.55 13.18
CA ASP A 555 -10.17 25.07 12.61
C ASP A 555 -9.80 26.06 11.49
N PRO A 556 -10.14 25.79 10.23
CA PRO A 556 -9.79 26.68 9.14
C PRO A 556 -10.48 28.05 9.21
N GLU A 557 -11.59 28.19 9.97
CA GLU A 557 -12.30 29.45 10.14
C GLU A 557 -11.67 30.34 11.24
N ARG A 558 -10.88 29.73 12.12
CA ARG A 558 -10.18 30.42 13.23
C ARG A 558 -8.65 30.40 13.08
N ALA A 559 -8.15 29.91 11.96
CA ALA A 559 -6.73 29.99 11.63
C ALA A 559 -6.34 31.46 11.43
N GLY A 560 -5.53 31.98 12.33
CA GLY A 560 -5.13 33.39 12.33
C GLY A 560 -5.64 34.25 13.50
N ASP A 561 -6.47 33.66 14.38
CA ASP A 561 -6.85 34.35 15.61
C ASP A 561 -5.74 34.16 16.66
N ASP A 562 -4.82 35.15 16.77
CA ASP A 562 -3.72 35.20 17.71
C ASP A 562 -4.19 35.41 19.15
N GLY A 563 -4.94 34.43 19.70
CA GLY A 563 -5.26 34.41 21.13
C GLY A 563 -4.01 34.23 21.99
N PRO A 564 -3.99 34.63 23.28
CA PRO A 564 -2.85 34.44 24.17
C PRO A 564 -2.52 32.95 24.34
N GLY A 565 -1.40 32.51 23.76
CA GLY A 565 -1.00 31.12 23.56
C GLY A 565 -1.12 30.68 22.10
N GLY A 566 -1.28 31.64 21.18
CA GLY A 566 -1.55 31.47 19.78
C GLY A 566 -0.54 30.60 19.05
N THR A 567 -1.09 29.71 18.27
CA THR A 567 -0.37 28.88 17.32
C THR A 567 0.11 29.80 16.19
N ALA A 568 1.40 29.76 15.89
CA ALA A 568 1.98 30.52 14.78
C ALA A 568 1.63 29.88 13.42
N LEU A 569 0.32 29.60 13.20
CA LEU A 569 -0.16 29.10 11.91
C LEU A 569 -0.20 30.28 10.90
N ARG A 570 0.03 29.99 9.63
CA ARG A 570 -0.25 30.91 8.55
C ARG A 570 -1.76 31.21 8.43
N ALA A 571 -2.14 32.26 7.77
CA ALA A 571 -3.55 32.62 7.53
C ALA A 571 -4.34 31.53 6.78
N ASP A 572 -3.68 30.66 6.04
CA ASP A 572 -4.26 29.49 5.36
C ASP A 572 -4.34 28.24 6.27
N GLY A 573 -3.93 28.33 7.53
CA GLY A 573 -3.91 27.24 8.50
C GLY A 573 -2.70 26.32 8.40
N ALA A 574 -1.70 26.63 7.56
CA ALA A 574 -0.48 25.83 7.43
C ALA A 574 0.48 26.10 8.60
N LEU A 575 1.17 25.04 9.06
CA LEU A 575 2.21 25.09 10.07
C LEU A 575 3.56 25.39 9.40
N PRO A 576 4.18 26.57 9.64
CA PRO A 576 5.48 26.87 9.08
C PRO A 576 6.59 26.10 9.81
N ALA A 577 7.74 25.91 9.14
CA ALA A 577 8.91 25.31 9.76
C ALA A 577 9.36 26.11 11.00
N GLY A 578 9.70 25.40 12.07
CA GLY A 578 10.10 25.97 13.36
C GLY A 578 8.95 26.47 14.24
N ALA A 579 7.73 26.54 13.74
CA ALA A 579 6.58 26.87 14.55
C ALA A 579 6.01 25.65 15.29
N ALA A 580 5.38 25.87 16.44
CA ALA A 580 4.75 24.81 17.23
C ALA A 580 3.24 24.93 17.20
N TRP A 581 2.55 23.82 17.02
CA TRP A 581 1.09 23.71 17.10
C TRP A 581 0.69 22.85 18.29
N ARG A 582 -0.43 23.21 18.95
CA ARG A 582 -0.93 22.53 20.14
C ARG A 582 -2.30 21.90 19.91
N PRO A 583 -2.46 20.57 20.12
CA PRO A 583 -3.76 19.89 19.96
C PRO A 583 -4.79 20.23 21.04
N ASP A 584 -4.38 20.81 22.15
CA ASP A 584 -5.22 21.34 23.22
C ASP A 584 -5.49 22.85 23.11
N GLY A 585 -4.92 23.51 22.09
CA GLY A 585 -5.06 24.93 21.88
C GLY A 585 -6.45 25.38 21.45
N PRO A 586 -6.74 26.71 21.56
CA PRO A 586 -7.97 27.29 21.02
C PRO A 586 -8.00 27.11 19.50
N GLY A 587 -9.20 26.94 18.92
CA GLY A 587 -9.33 26.73 17.48
C GLY A 587 -8.92 25.35 16.98
N VAL A 588 -8.92 24.34 17.85
CA VAL A 588 -8.72 22.94 17.46
C VAL A 588 -10.05 22.21 17.41
N VAL A 589 -10.35 21.63 16.25
CA VAL A 589 -11.52 20.77 16.05
C VAL A 589 -11.16 19.33 16.37
N ARG A 590 -11.97 18.69 17.22
CA ARG A 590 -11.83 17.26 17.58
C ARG A 590 -12.97 16.48 16.94
N ARG A 591 -12.66 15.35 16.30
CA ARG A 591 -13.65 14.49 15.66
C ARG A 591 -13.30 13.02 15.85
N ASP A 592 -14.30 12.14 15.73
CA ASP A 592 -14.08 10.71 15.54
C ASP A 592 -13.35 10.45 14.21
N LEU A 593 -12.34 9.57 14.24
CA LEU A 593 -11.50 9.29 13.09
C LEU A 593 -12.29 8.75 11.90
N ARG A 594 -13.18 7.78 12.13
CA ARG A 594 -13.97 7.18 11.05
C ARG A 594 -14.94 8.20 10.45
N GLY A 595 -15.60 8.99 11.30
CA GLY A 595 -16.48 10.07 10.87
C GLY A 595 -15.75 11.15 10.06
N PHE A 596 -14.50 11.45 10.42
CA PHE A 596 -13.63 12.36 9.66
C PHE A 596 -13.27 11.79 8.28
N LEU A 597 -12.81 10.54 8.22
CA LEU A 597 -12.38 9.90 6.96
C LEU A 597 -13.54 9.66 6.00
N THR A 598 -14.70 9.25 6.52
CA THR A 598 -15.89 8.92 5.71
C THR A 598 -16.82 10.10 5.50
N GLN A 599 -16.51 11.28 6.10
CA GLN A 599 -17.34 12.49 6.04
C GLN A 599 -18.82 12.22 6.37
N VAL A 600 -19.06 11.43 7.42
CA VAL A 600 -20.41 11.14 7.90
C VAL A 600 -21.11 12.42 8.31
N ARG A 601 -22.33 12.61 7.83
CA ARG A 601 -23.24 13.68 8.25
C ARG A 601 -24.48 13.08 8.84
N GLU A 602 -24.95 13.66 9.93
CA GLU A 602 -26.28 13.42 10.43
C GLU A 602 -27.26 14.27 9.63
N VAL A 603 -28.16 13.63 8.91
CA VAL A 603 -29.25 14.29 8.18
C VAL A 603 -30.52 14.00 8.94
N ARG A 604 -31.25 15.06 9.29
CA ARG A 604 -32.56 14.94 9.87
C ARG A 604 -33.57 14.84 8.72
N GLU A 605 -34.26 13.69 8.64
CA GLU A 605 -35.37 13.50 7.72
C GLU A 605 -36.67 13.67 8.50
N GLY A 606 -37.47 14.68 8.18
CA GLY A 606 -38.73 14.97 8.81
C GLY A 606 -39.07 16.47 8.78
N PRO A 607 -40.27 16.85 9.20
CA PRO A 607 -40.63 18.25 9.31
C PRO A 607 -39.71 19.01 10.28
N GLU A 608 -39.57 20.29 10.06
CA GLU A 608 -38.81 21.15 10.98
C GLU A 608 -39.32 20.98 12.42
N PRO A 609 -38.41 20.90 13.40
CA PRO A 609 -38.83 20.76 14.78
C PRO A 609 -39.71 21.95 15.19
N LEU A 610 -40.86 21.65 15.75
CA LEU A 610 -41.80 22.64 16.26
C LEU A 610 -41.28 23.35 17.52
N SER A 611 -40.28 22.76 18.18
CA SER A 611 -39.63 23.31 19.36
C SER A 611 -38.11 23.21 19.24
N ARG A 612 -37.35 24.14 19.85
CA ARG A 612 -35.90 24.10 19.99
C ARG A 612 -35.43 23.12 21.07
N ASP A 613 -36.35 22.61 21.88
CA ASP A 613 -36.06 21.60 22.90
C ASP A 613 -35.95 20.20 22.21
N PRO A 614 -34.80 19.57 22.24
CA PRO A 614 -34.62 18.25 21.62
C PRO A 614 -35.48 17.15 22.26
N ASP A 615 -35.90 17.32 23.50
CA ASP A 615 -36.69 16.35 24.26
C ASP A 615 -38.21 16.65 24.21
N ASP A 616 -38.64 17.66 23.46
CA ASP A 616 -40.04 17.96 23.28
C ASP A 616 -40.78 16.81 22.55
N PRO A 617 -41.83 16.23 23.16
CA PRO A 617 -42.55 15.12 22.53
C PRO A 617 -43.21 15.49 21.20
N LEU A 618 -43.34 16.74 20.84
CA LEU A 618 -43.80 17.19 19.53
C LEU A 618 -42.75 17.05 18.42
N ASN A 619 -41.50 16.77 18.78
CA ASN A 619 -40.37 16.54 17.83
C ASN A 619 -40.17 15.06 17.49
N LEU A 620 -41.05 14.16 17.91
CA LEU A 620 -40.88 12.69 17.82
C LEU A 620 -40.82 12.10 16.38
N ASP A 621 -41.30 12.85 15.38
CA ASP A 621 -41.37 12.36 14.00
C ASP A 621 -40.12 12.60 13.15
N ALA A 622 -39.07 13.20 13.71
CA ALA A 622 -37.84 13.43 12.97
C ALA A 622 -36.88 12.25 13.15
N THR A 623 -36.72 11.44 12.11
CA THR A 623 -35.71 10.38 12.08
C THR A 623 -34.32 10.99 11.80
N ARG A 624 -33.38 10.69 12.69
CA ARG A 624 -31.97 11.05 12.47
C ARG A 624 -31.33 9.93 11.66
N ARG A 625 -30.85 10.26 10.47
CA ARG A 625 -30.18 9.31 9.59
C ARG A 625 -28.73 9.72 9.38
N LEU A 626 -27.81 8.80 9.62
CA LEU A 626 -26.41 9.00 9.26
C LEU A 626 -26.24 8.78 7.74
N VAL A 627 -25.79 9.83 7.05
CA VAL A 627 -25.48 9.77 5.62
C VAL A 627 -23.96 9.76 5.46
N TYR A 628 -23.46 8.72 4.82
CA TYR A 628 -22.04 8.57 4.47
C TYR A 628 -21.81 9.22 3.11
N THR A 629 -20.74 9.99 2.99
CA THR A 629 -20.30 10.47 1.69
C THR A 629 -19.67 9.29 0.94
N ARG A 630 -20.15 9.05 -0.27
CA ARG A 630 -19.58 7.97 -1.10
C ARG A 630 -18.15 8.32 -1.47
N TYR A 631 -17.23 7.36 -1.28
CA TYR A 631 -15.85 7.52 -1.71
C TYR A 631 -15.76 7.70 -3.22
N ALA A 632 -14.97 8.67 -3.65
CA ALA A 632 -14.76 8.97 -5.06
C ALA A 632 -13.60 8.12 -5.62
N ALA A 633 -13.86 6.84 -5.94
CA ALA A 633 -12.85 5.89 -6.42
C ALA A 633 -12.15 6.30 -7.74
N ARG A 634 -12.69 7.28 -8.45
CA ARG A 634 -12.10 7.84 -9.67
C ARG A 634 -11.51 9.24 -9.47
N SER A 635 -11.47 9.74 -8.25
CA SER A 635 -10.86 11.03 -7.95
C SER A 635 -9.37 10.98 -8.25
N ARG A 636 -8.85 12.06 -8.83
CA ARG A 636 -7.41 12.32 -8.99
C ARG A 636 -6.87 13.26 -7.91
N ASP A 637 -7.70 13.65 -6.96
CA ASP A 637 -7.33 14.54 -5.87
C ASP A 637 -6.60 13.78 -4.76
N PHE A 638 -5.32 14.02 -4.61
CA PHE A 638 -4.50 13.43 -3.55
C PHE A 638 -4.97 13.80 -2.14
N GLY A 639 -5.66 14.94 -1.97
CA GLY A 639 -6.30 15.30 -0.70
C GLY A 639 -7.42 14.34 -0.27
N VAL A 640 -8.00 13.59 -1.21
CA VAL A 640 -8.99 12.52 -0.94
C VAL A 640 -8.29 11.17 -0.85
N ILE A 641 -7.34 10.90 -1.74
CA ILE A 641 -6.69 9.58 -1.88
C ILE A 641 -5.77 9.28 -0.68
N LEU A 642 -4.88 10.21 -0.32
CA LEU A 642 -3.82 9.94 0.64
C LEU A 642 -4.31 9.70 2.08
N PRO A 643 -5.27 10.45 2.64
CA PRO A 643 -5.85 10.11 3.94
C PRO A 643 -6.54 8.75 3.95
N ALA A 644 -7.28 8.41 2.87
CA ALA A 644 -7.95 7.13 2.73
C ALA A 644 -6.95 5.97 2.58
N LEU A 645 -5.86 6.14 1.84
CA LEU A 645 -4.78 5.16 1.70
C LEU A 645 -4.03 4.96 3.01
N SER A 646 -3.66 6.07 3.69
CA SER A 646 -2.88 6.03 4.94
C SER A 646 -3.62 5.41 6.10
N LEU A 647 -4.95 5.46 6.10
CA LEU A 647 -5.83 4.94 7.14
C LEU A 647 -6.94 4.07 6.52
N TYR A 648 -6.55 3.24 5.57
CA TYR A 648 -7.47 2.45 4.76
C TYR A 648 -8.40 1.56 5.58
N ALA A 649 -7.87 0.77 6.51
CA ALA A 649 -8.70 -0.10 7.34
C ALA A 649 -9.59 0.69 8.33
N GLN A 650 -9.13 1.85 8.84
CA GLN A 650 -9.92 2.72 9.71
C GLN A 650 -11.09 3.39 8.97
N SER A 651 -10.92 3.73 7.71
CA SER A 651 -12.02 4.28 6.89
C SER A 651 -13.14 3.26 6.60
N GLY A 652 -12.87 1.98 6.78
CA GLY A 652 -13.77 0.86 6.44
C GLY A 652 -13.28 0.01 5.27
N GLY A 653 -12.07 0.31 4.76
CA GLY A 653 -11.40 -0.48 3.72
C GLY A 653 -12.21 -0.57 2.43
N GLU A 654 -12.21 -1.74 1.85
CA GLU A 654 -12.92 -2.05 0.58
C GLU A 654 -14.42 -1.75 0.64
N THR A 655 -15.06 -1.93 1.81
CA THR A 655 -16.49 -1.65 1.97
C THR A 655 -16.82 -0.17 1.77
N PHE A 656 -15.92 0.72 2.18
CA PHE A 656 -16.08 2.17 2.01
C PHE A 656 -15.57 2.66 0.67
N THR A 657 -14.35 2.24 0.29
CA THR A 657 -13.68 2.74 -0.92
C THR A 657 -14.18 2.07 -2.20
N GLY A 658 -14.65 0.82 -2.12
CA GLY A 658 -14.93 -0.03 -3.29
C GLY A 658 -13.66 -0.51 -4.01
N LEU A 659 -12.47 -0.23 -3.44
CA LEU A 659 -11.17 -0.58 -3.99
C LEU A 659 -10.43 -1.51 -3.02
N SER A 660 -9.74 -2.51 -3.53
CA SER A 660 -8.77 -3.30 -2.76
C SER A 660 -7.48 -2.48 -2.52
N ASN A 661 -6.67 -2.91 -1.56
CA ASN A 661 -5.37 -2.29 -1.26
C ASN A 661 -4.34 -3.39 -0.98
N ALA A 662 -3.94 -4.14 -2.00
CA ALA A 662 -2.98 -5.21 -1.86
C ALA A 662 -1.55 -4.74 -2.15
N GLU A 663 -1.36 -3.91 -3.16
CA GLU A 663 -0.03 -3.40 -3.52
C GLU A 663 0.50 -2.39 -2.50
N LEU A 664 -0.33 -1.41 -2.13
CA LEU A 664 0.05 -0.32 -1.22
C LEU A 664 -0.34 -0.60 0.24
N GLU A 665 -0.65 -1.85 0.61
CA GLU A 665 -1.04 -2.24 1.98
C GLU A 665 -0.01 -1.86 3.04
N GLY A 666 1.29 -1.83 2.70
CA GLY A 666 2.37 -1.38 3.59
C GLY A 666 2.32 0.12 3.93
N LEU A 667 1.53 0.90 3.21
CA LEU A 667 1.31 2.33 3.47
C LEU A 667 0.10 2.59 4.41
N ASP A 668 -0.70 1.56 4.72
CA ASP A 668 -1.84 1.67 5.62
C ASP A 668 -1.37 1.59 7.10
N LEU A 669 -1.40 2.72 7.78
CA LEU A 669 -1.01 2.89 9.18
C LEU A 669 -2.18 2.68 10.17
N SER A 670 -3.30 2.14 9.73
CA SER A 670 -4.51 1.95 10.54
C SER A 670 -4.28 1.18 11.83
N ALA A 671 -3.34 0.26 11.86
CA ALA A 671 -3.00 -0.51 13.05
C ALA A 671 -2.48 0.39 14.19
N LEU A 672 -1.71 1.43 13.82
CA LEU A 672 -1.10 2.36 14.77
C LEU A 672 -2.08 3.38 15.32
N ALA A 673 -3.20 3.64 14.63
CA ALA A 673 -4.18 4.66 15.02
C ALA A 673 -4.87 4.38 16.37
N ASN A 674 -4.78 3.14 16.87
CA ASN A 674 -5.33 2.72 18.17
C ASN A 674 -4.25 2.33 19.19
N SER A 675 -2.98 2.60 18.89
CA SER A 675 -1.87 2.41 19.82
C SER A 675 -1.75 3.61 20.78
N GLY A 676 -0.80 3.53 21.72
CA GLY A 676 -0.42 4.65 22.60
C GLY A 676 0.30 5.80 21.89
N ARG A 677 0.52 5.73 20.56
CA ARG A 677 1.21 6.73 19.76
C ARG A 677 0.27 7.66 19.02
N ALA A 678 0.69 8.90 18.80
CA ALA A 678 -0.03 9.83 17.94
C ALA A 678 0.51 9.76 16.49
N LEU A 679 -0.39 9.93 15.52
CA LEU A 679 -0.04 9.94 14.10
C LEU A 679 -0.31 11.34 13.53
N LEU A 680 0.72 12.00 13.01
CA LEU A 680 0.60 13.25 12.28
C LEU A 680 0.50 12.96 10.78
N PHE A 681 -0.41 13.64 10.10
CA PHE A 681 -0.58 13.61 8.65
C PHE A 681 -0.63 15.04 8.14
N GLY A 682 -0.04 15.32 6.98
CA GLY A 682 -0.13 16.64 6.37
C GLY A 682 0.55 16.71 5.01
N ARG A 683 0.25 17.75 4.25
CA ARG A 683 0.88 18.02 2.97
C ARG A 683 1.98 19.05 3.14
N LEU A 684 3.18 18.74 2.66
CA LEU A 684 4.32 19.65 2.68
C LEU A 684 4.38 20.44 1.36
N ASP A 685 4.61 21.74 1.45
CA ASP A 685 4.68 22.65 0.30
C ASP A 685 6.06 22.62 -0.40
N ALA A 686 6.87 21.59 -0.16
CA ALA A 686 8.19 21.43 -0.76
C ALA A 686 8.47 19.95 -1.08
N PRO A 687 9.26 19.66 -2.12
CA PRO A 687 9.69 18.31 -2.42
C PRO A 687 10.72 17.80 -1.41
N VAL A 688 10.77 16.50 -1.22
CA VAL A 688 11.77 15.78 -0.41
C VAL A 688 12.67 14.88 -1.26
N THR A 689 12.48 14.90 -2.57
CA THR A 689 13.32 14.19 -3.54
C THR A 689 13.73 15.13 -4.68
N ASP A 690 14.89 14.85 -5.28
CA ASP A 690 15.38 15.49 -6.49
C ASP A 690 15.15 14.57 -7.69
N LEU A 691 14.57 15.11 -8.75
CA LEU A 691 14.33 14.42 -10.01
C LEU A 691 15.01 15.18 -11.14
N GLU A 692 15.95 14.54 -11.79
CA GLU A 692 16.62 15.03 -12.99
C GLU A 692 16.26 14.09 -14.14
N ALA A 693 15.67 14.62 -15.20
CA ALA A 693 15.30 13.84 -16.36
C ALA A 693 15.85 14.48 -17.63
N THR A 694 16.43 13.67 -18.51
CA THR A 694 16.99 14.13 -19.78
C THR A 694 16.49 13.27 -20.94
N PHE A 695 16.07 13.92 -22.02
CA PHE A 695 15.61 13.28 -23.23
C PHE A 695 16.36 13.87 -24.44
N GLY A 696 17.68 13.62 -24.45
CA GLY A 696 18.61 14.40 -25.25
C GLY A 696 18.93 15.75 -24.61
N GLU A 697 17.93 16.55 -24.30
CA GLU A 697 17.99 17.79 -23.52
C GLU A 697 17.35 17.60 -22.12
N PRO A 698 17.70 18.41 -21.13
CA PRO A 698 17.06 18.38 -19.81
C PRO A 698 15.57 18.69 -19.91
N LEU A 699 14.73 17.87 -19.28
CA LEU A 699 13.32 18.16 -19.09
C LEU A 699 13.11 19.14 -17.94
N PRO A 700 12.00 19.92 -17.95
CA PRO A 700 11.67 20.81 -16.85
C PRO A 700 11.60 20.05 -15.51
N ALA A 701 12.28 20.53 -14.49
CA ALA A 701 12.29 19.90 -13.17
C ALA A 701 11.07 20.31 -12.31
N ASP A 702 10.44 21.44 -12.62
CA ASP A 702 9.43 22.12 -11.82
C ASP A 702 7.99 21.59 -12.08
N GLY A 703 7.88 20.30 -12.27
CA GLY A 703 6.57 19.66 -12.47
C GLY A 703 5.73 19.56 -11.19
N PRO A 704 4.42 19.33 -11.33
CA PRO A 704 3.50 19.19 -10.20
C PRO A 704 3.99 18.12 -9.22
N THR A 705 4.26 18.52 -7.97
CA THR A 705 4.73 17.64 -6.91
C THR A 705 3.78 17.72 -5.73
N VAL A 706 3.38 16.55 -5.22
CA VAL A 706 2.62 16.42 -3.98
C VAL A 706 3.47 15.66 -2.98
N THR A 707 3.89 16.33 -1.91
CA THR A 707 4.62 15.72 -0.80
C THR A 707 3.67 15.55 0.38
N TYR A 708 3.53 14.33 0.88
CA TYR A 708 2.67 13.98 2.00
C TYR A 708 3.52 13.41 3.13
N VAL A 709 3.44 14.05 4.28
CA VAL A 709 4.20 13.70 5.49
C VAL A 709 3.31 12.93 6.43
N ARG A 710 3.84 11.84 7.00
CA ARG A 710 3.20 11.04 8.02
C ARG A 710 4.21 10.78 9.12
N ALA A 711 3.88 11.12 10.38
CA ALA A 711 4.81 10.91 11.47
C ALA A 711 4.18 10.15 12.63
N ILE A 712 4.98 9.30 13.27
CA ILE A 712 4.65 8.58 14.49
C ILE A 712 5.32 9.32 15.64
N LEU A 713 4.52 9.82 16.57
CA LEU A 713 4.94 10.64 17.70
C LEU A 713 4.71 9.87 19.00
N PRO A 714 5.70 9.82 19.91
CA PRO A 714 5.49 9.30 21.26
C PRO A 714 4.54 10.20 22.05
N VAL A 715 3.76 9.61 22.95
CA VAL A 715 2.83 10.31 23.82
C VAL A 715 3.09 9.88 25.27
N GLU A 716 3.38 10.83 26.13
CA GLU A 716 3.51 10.58 27.57
C GLU A 716 2.10 10.50 28.21
N GLU A 717 1.74 9.38 28.81
CA GLU A 717 0.48 9.25 29.52
C GLU A 717 0.61 9.77 30.97
N ARG A 718 -0.15 10.82 31.32
CA ARG A 718 -0.26 11.36 32.68
C ARG A 718 -1.64 11.05 33.22
N GLY A 719 -1.68 10.27 34.28
CA GLY A 719 -2.92 9.82 34.92
C GLY A 719 -3.06 8.31 34.85
N GLY A 720 -3.69 7.71 35.88
CA GLY A 720 -3.87 6.27 35.97
C GLY A 720 -4.56 5.71 34.73
N ALA A 721 -4.09 4.56 34.29
CA ALA A 721 -4.60 3.85 33.14
C ALA A 721 -6.14 3.75 33.16
N ALA A 722 -6.80 4.70 32.56
CA ALA A 722 -8.21 4.54 32.21
C ALA A 722 -8.24 3.41 31.18
N ALA A 723 -8.76 2.26 31.60
CA ALA A 723 -8.99 1.13 30.73
C ALA A 723 -9.61 1.64 29.42
N ALA A 724 -8.91 1.42 28.30
CA ALA A 724 -9.40 1.80 27.00
C ALA A 724 -10.83 1.26 26.87
N ALA A 725 -11.79 2.18 26.74
CA ALA A 725 -13.16 1.77 26.46
C ALA A 725 -13.14 0.88 25.22
N PRO A 726 -13.81 -0.28 25.23
CA PRO A 726 -13.78 -1.18 24.10
C PRO A 726 -14.26 -0.42 22.87
N PRO A 727 -13.50 -0.41 21.75
CA PRO A 727 -13.93 0.23 20.53
C PRO A 727 -15.15 -0.55 20.01
N GLY A 728 -16.29 0.10 19.91
CA GLY A 728 -17.47 -0.53 19.30
C GLY A 728 -18.82 -0.25 19.93
N GLY A 729 -18.92 0.68 20.89
CA GLY A 729 -20.21 1.25 21.30
C GLY A 729 -20.76 2.13 20.17
N PRO A 730 -22.10 2.24 20.04
CA PRO A 730 -22.67 3.18 19.08
C PRO A 730 -22.13 4.57 19.37
N VAL A 731 -21.62 5.22 18.33
CA VAL A 731 -21.08 6.58 18.37
C VAL A 731 -22.14 7.49 19.00
N ARG A 732 -21.96 7.89 20.23
CA ARG A 732 -22.69 9.04 20.78
C ARG A 732 -22.00 10.27 20.20
N LEU A 733 -22.61 10.82 19.17
CA LEU A 733 -22.22 12.14 18.67
C LEU A 733 -22.54 13.15 19.76
N ASP A 734 -21.59 14.05 20.03
CA ASP A 734 -21.81 15.18 20.90
C ASP A 734 -22.94 16.03 20.28
N PRO A 735 -24.09 16.18 20.95
CA PRO A 735 -25.22 16.91 20.39
C PRO A 735 -24.93 18.40 20.18
N ASP A 736 -23.88 18.94 20.82
CA ASP A 736 -23.53 20.36 20.77
C ASP A 736 -22.47 20.71 19.71
N ALA A 737 -21.97 19.72 18.95
CA ALA A 737 -21.10 19.98 17.81
C ALA A 737 -21.94 20.54 16.65
N GLU A 738 -22.14 21.83 16.65
CA GLU A 738 -22.74 22.56 15.52
C GLU A 738 -22.04 22.18 14.23
N ALA A 739 -22.80 21.71 13.25
CA ALA A 739 -22.27 21.27 11.97
C ALA A 739 -21.66 22.47 11.22
N ALA A 740 -20.37 22.71 11.46
CA ALA A 740 -19.63 23.68 10.67
C ALA A 740 -19.74 23.28 9.19
N PRO A 741 -20.09 24.20 8.29
CA PRO A 741 -20.09 23.91 6.86
C PRO A 741 -18.69 23.43 6.47
N LEU A 742 -18.62 22.34 5.71
CA LEU A 742 -17.35 21.86 5.20
C LEU A 742 -16.70 22.99 4.40
N PRO A 743 -15.43 23.34 4.66
CA PRO A 743 -14.71 24.24 3.80
C PRO A 743 -14.83 23.71 2.39
N ARG A 744 -15.22 24.55 1.43
CA ARG A 744 -15.11 24.24 0.02
C ARG A 744 -13.63 23.96 -0.20
N ARG A 745 -13.24 22.67 -0.26
CA ARG A 745 -11.89 22.29 -0.63
C ARG A 745 -11.64 22.96 -1.98
N ARG A 746 -10.70 23.90 -2.02
CA ARG A 746 -10.18 24.34 -3.29
C ARG A 746 -9.66 23.08 -3.97
N PRO A 747 -10.09 22.78 -5.21
CA PRO A 747 -9.49 21.69 -5.96
C PRO A 747 -7.99 21.93 -5.88
N LEU A 748 -7.24 20.89 -5.55
CA LEU A 748 -5.78 20.92 -5.63
C LEU A 748 -5.49 21.31 -7.08
N GLY A 749 -5.13 22.55 -7.27
CA GLY A 749 -4.87 23.12 -8.57
C GLY A 749 -3.67 22.46 -9.20
N LEU A 750 -3.91 21.33 -9.85
CA LEU A 750 -3.18 20.98 -11.05
C LEU A 750 -3.73 21.97 -12.07
N GLY A 751 -2.98 23.08 -12.29
CA GLY A 751 -3.42 24.20 -13.06
C GLY A 751 -4.16 23.80 -14.33
N ALA A 752 -5.42 24.18 -14.38
CA ALA A 752 -6.11 24.37 -15.61
C ALA A 752 -6.08 25.89 -15.85
N GLU A 753 -5.07 26.37 -16.55
CA GLU A 753 -5.10 27.50 -17.46
C GLU A 753 -4.75 26.99 -18.86
#